data_b65c6a9dd606aca2b8fe9066314ee2dc
#
_entry.id   b65c6a9dd606aca2b8fe9066314ee2dc
#
_cell.length_a   1.000
_cell.length_b   1.000
_cell.length_c   1.000
_cell.angle_alpha   90.00
_cell.angle_beta   90.00
_cell.angle_gamma   90.00
#
_symmetry.space_group_name_H-M   'P 1'
#
loop_
_entity.id
_entity.type
_entity.pdbx_description
1 polymer ?
#
loop_
_entity_poly.entity_id
_entity_poly.type
_entity_poly.pdbx_seq_one_letter_code
_entity_poly.pdbx_strand_id
1 'polypeptide(L)'
;MRYSVYQSAKHILIQLVLWLLPFFFSLNVKGQLLTVTPLFPVDTSSVTIIADCSKGNQGLYNYANNSDVYVHIGLITSQSASTSDWKYVKFTWGTTTPSAQAVSLGNNRYQYTINNIRGYFGVQAGETILKIAILFRNGNGSLVQRNSDGSDMFVSVYTNAVAAQFLLPPFQPTFNPIPEPINKNIGDTITVKYIANQNANLNIYFNDTLRQSASNADSITTNLVITAPGNQWIYATANNGVTQHTDTVHFYVSAPTNISPLPGGVADGINYLPGDTSVILVLFAPGKNKVMVVGDFNNWTQESSYQMNQTPDGKYFWIQINGLVPGTEYAYQFMIDDHLKVADYYTEKILDPDNDPAISPATYPNLKPYPNGKTTGIVSLLQTRAPAYNWNISQFSRPDKRSLHIYELLVRDFIATHNYDGLRDTLNYLKKLGINAVELMPVNEFEGNSSWGYNPSFYFAPDKYYGPKNSLKELIDACHSNGIAVIMDIVLDHSYEQSPMVQMYFNTATNEPASDNPWFNVTAPHQSIQFGYDFNHTTDATKYFVDRVLQFWLTEYKMDGFRFDFTKGFTQKQTTNDNDLSAYDTGRISILTRINNYVHSVVPDAYVILEHFAVNQEELVLASEGMMLWGNANYNFNQATMGYLDNDGSDFSQAIFTARSYQEPYLVSYMESHDEERLMYKNIKYGNRSGSYVIQGDTVNSLKRNEAAAAFYMTIPGPKMIWEFGELGYDYSRCYLSTNGENGDCNTKTDPKPIRWDYLQQSHRVHLHDIFSGMLQLRNNYPGLDTSSSIIYSLSGAFKSLQVNSPDLSITVIGNFDVSTASGNVVFQNAGNWYNYFTGDSITVTNAQQQFTLNAGEYRVYLNKKIFDSLNSPSDTAITPVNHLALNIFPNPVISGGSSVRYQLPSQGRTFLSLYNMQGQKLYTVDYGVQPMGTYTLPMSQLPVNISALSNGAYIMELRCNDQRTHFVFLVQR
;
A
#
# COMPACT_ATOMS: atom_id res chain seq x y z
N MET A 1 20.01 6.28 -74.83
CA MET A 1 19.31 5.01 -75.06
C MET A 1 19.77 3.82 -74.16
N ARG A 2 20.67 4.02 -73.21
CA ARG A 2 21.06 2.92 -72.27
C ARG A 2 20.53 3.03 -70.82
N TYR A 3 19.78 4.06 -70.50
CA TYR A 3 19.21 4.30 -69.18
C TYR A 3 17.70 3.90 -69.09
N SER A 4 17.02 3.73 -70.24
CA SER A 4 15.58 3.33 -70.25
C SER A 4 15.34 1.85 -70.18
N VAL A 5 16.29 1.00 -70.56
CA VAL A 5 16.16 -0.46 -70.53
C VAL A 5 16.45 -1.03 -69.13
N TYR A 6 17.17 -0.33 -68.24
CA TYR A 6 17.48 -0.76 -66.90
C TYR A 6 16.36 -0.49 -65.89
N GLN A 7 15.52 0.50 -66.16
CA GLN A 7 14.33 0.79 -65.32
C GLN A 7 13.17 -0.17 -65.63
N SER A 8 12.98 -0.58 -66.87
CA SER A 8 11.93 -1.54 -67.26
C SER A 8 12.22 -2.97 -66.72
N ALA A 9 13.48 -3.36 -66.71
CA ALA A 9 13.86 -4.68 -66.18
C ALA A 9 13.71 -4.76 -64.63
N LYS A 10 13.91 -3.65 -63.93
CA LYS A 10 13.71 -3.59 -62.47
C LYS A 10 12.23 -3.63 -62.08
N HIS A 11 11.34 -3.04 -62.86
CA HIS A 11 9.89 -3.08 -62.58
C HIS A 11 9.29 -4.44 -62.88
N ILE A 12 9.77 -5.15 -63.89
CA ILE A 12 9.31 -6.52 -64.20
C ILE A 12 9.86 -7.52 -63.18
N LEU A 13 11.07 -7.37 -62.67
CA LEU A 13 11.63 -8.24 -61.61
C LEU A 13 10.92 -7.98 -60.27
N ILE A 14 10.54 -6.76 -59.94
CA ILE A 14 9.79 -6.44 -58.70
C ILE A 14 8.33 -6.94 -58.79
N GLN A 15 7.70 -6.91 -59.96
CA GLN A 15 6.38 -7.50 -60.13
C GLN A 15 6.37 -9.02 -60.16
N LEU A 16 7.42 -9.69 -60.70
CA LEU A 16 7.54 -11.13 -60.64
C LEU A 16 7.93 -11.70 -59.28
N VAL A 17 8.65 -10.92 -58.42
CA VAL A 17 8.95 -11.27 -57.05
C VAL A 17 7.73 -11.08 -56.15
N LEU A 18 6.84 -10.15 -56.47
CA LEU A 18 5.55 -9.95 -55.78
C LEU A 18 4.49 -11.02 -56.12
N TRP A 19 4.66 -11.80 -57.18
CA TRP A 19 3.74 -12.90 -57.56
C TRP A 19 4.24 -14.28 -57.13
N LEU A 20 5.45 -14.40 -56.56
CA LEU A 20 6.03 -15.67 -56.09
C LEU A 20 6.28 -15.70 -54.57
N LEU A 21 5.83 -14.67 -53.83
CA LEU A 21 5.65 -14.81 -52.37
C LEU A 21 4.34 -15.58 -52.16
N PRO A 22 4.38 -16.83 -51.65
CA PRO A 22 3.17 -17.43 -51.17
C PRO A 22 2.66 -16.48 -50.10
N PHE A 23 1.40 -16.11 -50.19
CA PHE A 23 0.65 -15.45 -49.14
C PHE A 23 0.70 -16.33 -47.90
N PHE A 24 1.80 -16.23 -47.12
CA PHE A 24 1.72 -16.47 -45.71
C PHE A 24 0.93 -15.30 -45.13
N PHE A 25 -0.38 -15.38 -45.21
CA PHE A 25 -1.22 -14.81 -44.22
C PHE A 25 -0.77 -15.53 -42.93
N SER A 26 0.13 -14.93 -42.19
CA SER A 26 0.19 -15.14 -40.76
C SER A 26 -1.17 -14.67 -40.26
N LEU A 27 -2.12 -15.58 -40.17
CA LEU A 27 -3.23 -15.45 -39.26
C LEU A 27 -2.54 -15.11 -37.92
N ASN A 28 -2.62 -13.85 -37.48
CA ASN A 28 -2.37 -13.49 -36.10
C ASN A 28 -3.48 -14.20 -35.28
N VAL A 29 -3.34 -15.51 -35.12
CA VAL A 29 -4.05 -16.25 -34.09
C VAL A 29 -3.46 -15.67 -32.80
N LYS A 30 -4.22 -14.87 -32.10
CA LYS A 30 -3.86 -14.47 -30.73
C LYS A 30 -3.52 -15.77 -29.98
N GLY A 31 -2.27 -15.93 -29.55
CA GLY A 31 -1.74 -17.19 -29.06
C GLY A 31 -2.57 -17.72 -27.91
N GLN A 32 -2.91 -18.99 -28.00
CA GLN A 32 -3.56 -19.75 -26.92
C GLN A 32 -2.49 -20.07 -25.85
N LEU A 33 -2.90 -20.20 -24.58
CA LEU A 33 -2.01 -20.60 -23.50
C LEU A 33 -1.33 -21.94 -23.85
N LEU A 34 -2.11 -22.94 -24.30
CA LEU A 34 -1.55 -24.20 -24.81
C LEU A 34 -1.96 -24.42 -26.26
N THR A 35 -0.97 -24.77 -27.08
CA THR A 35 -1.17 -25.30 -28.44
C THR A 35 -0.77 -26.75 -28.47
N VAL A 36 -1.64 -27.62 -29.00
CA VAL A 36 -1.48 -29.08 -28.97
C VAL A 36 -1.52 -29.64 -30.39
N THR A 37 -0.58 -30.51 -30.73
CA THR A 37 -0.50 -31.17 -32.02
C THR A 37 -0.24 -32.68 -31.82
N PRO A 38 -1.09 -33.58 -32.34
CA PRO A 38 -2.33 -33.33 -33.08
C PRO A 38 -3.41 -32.74 -32.17
N LEU A 39 -4.41 -32.05 -32.76
CA LEU A 39 -5.49 -31.39 -32.02
C LEU A 39 -6.40 -32.35 -31.24
N PHE A 40 -6.49 -33.62 -31.70
CA PHE A 40 -7.28 -34.67 -31.06
C PHE A 40 -6.36 -35.87 -30.78
N PRO A 41 -5.44 -35.77 -29.79
CA PRO A 41 -4.57 -36.89 -29.47
C PRO A 41 -5.36 -38.05 -28.85
N VAL A 42 -5.14 -39.25 -29.33
CA VAL A 42 -5.58 -40.49 -28.68
C VAL A 42 -4.44 -41.04 -27.82
N ASP A 43 -4.73 -42.02 -27.00
CA ASP A 43 -3.79 -42.57 -26.02
C ASP A 43 -2.49 -43.16 -26.59
N THR A 44 -2.49 -43.53 -27.88
CA THR A 44 -1.32 -43.99 -28.64
C THR A 44 -0.62 -42.88 -29.43
N SER A 45 -1.15 -41.67 -29.41
CA SER A 45 -0.58 -40.56 -30.17
C SER A 45 0.74 -40.09 -29.58
N SER A 46 1.66 -39.64 -30.46
CA SER A 46 2.69 -38.70 -30.06
C SER A 46 2.08 -37.30 -30.04
N VAL A 47 2.35 -36.50 -28.98
CA VAL A 47 1.75 -35.18 -28.81
C VAL A 47 2.84 -34.15 -28.52
N THR A 48 2.77 -33.02 -29.20
CA THR A 48 3.59 -31.83 -28.94
C THR A 48 2.70 -30.76 -28.30
N ILE A 49 3.13 -30.26 -27.15
CA ILE A 49 2.44 -29.24 -26.35
C ILE A 49 3.35 -28.03 -26.30
N ILE A 50 2.83 -26.88 -26.70
CA ILE A 50 3.52 -25.57 -26.62
C ILE A 50 2.74 -24.69 -25.65
N ALA A 51 3.44 -24.19 -24.61
CA ALA A 51 2.91 -23.18 -23.71
C ALA A 51 3.37 -21.80 -24.16
N ASP A 52 2.45 -20.85 -24.25
CA ASP A 52 2.70 -19.40 -24.41
C ASP A 52 2.61 -18.73 -23.04
N CYS A 53 3.76 -18.48 -22.41
CA CYS A 53 3.82 -17.94 -21.06
C CYS A 53 3.49 -16.43 -20.99
N SER A 54 3.19 -15.77 -22.10
CA SER A 54 2.56 -14.46 -22.10
C SER A 54 1.05 -14.52 -21.76
N LYS A 55 0.52 -15.74 -21.60
CA LYS A 55 -0.87 -16.06 -21.27
C LYS A 55 -0.95 -16.78 -19.92
N GLY A 56 -2.17 -17.06 -19.47
CA GLY A 56 -2.41 -17.72 -18.19
C GLY A 56 -2.00 -16.81 -17.01
N ASN A 57 -1.42 -17.42 -15.98
CA ASN A 57 -0.92 -16.69 -14.79
C ASN A 57 0.42 -15.98 -15.03
N GLN A 58 0.98 -16.06 -16.23
CA GLN A 58 2.26 -15.45 -16.61
C GLN A 58 3.46 -15.84 -15.74
N GLY A 59 3.39 -16.95 -15.03
CA GLY A 59 4.40 -17.38 -14.06
C GLY A 59 5.83 -17.58 -14.61
N LEU A 60 5.98 -17.68 -15.94
CA LEU A 60 7.28 -17.73 -16.65
C LEU A 60 7.41 -16.61 -17.70
N TYR A 61 6.58 -15.57 -17.63
CA TYR A 61 6.66 -14.45 -18.58
C TYR A 61 7.99 -13.70 -18.37
N ASN A 62 8.68 -13.41 -19.47
CA ASN A 62 10.00 -12.76 -19.48
C ASN A 62 11.05 -13.44 -18.58
N TYR A 63 10.91 -14.74 -18.30
CA TYR A 63 11.90 -15.46 -17.52
C TYR A 63 13.26 -15.48 -18.24
N ALA A 64 14.28 -14.90 -17.59
CA ALA A 64 15.57 -14.60 -18.23
C ALA A 64 16.36 -15.85 -18.62
N ASN A 65 16.21 -16.97 -17.86
CA ASN A 65 16.93 -18.21 -18.14
C ASN A 65 16.08 -19.19 -18.97
N ASN A 66 16.00 -18.97 -20.27
CA ASN A 66 15.21 -19.78 -21.19
C ASN A 66 15.60 -21.27 -21.24
N SER A 67 16.79 -21.67 -20.76
CA SER A 67 17.23 -23.08 -20.68
C SER A 67 16.88 -23.74 -19.34
N ASP A 68 16.36 -23.01 -18.37
CA ASP A 68 15.98 -23.51 -17.05
C ASP A 68 14.47 -23.71 -16.93
N VAL A 69 13.81 -24.21 -17.98
CA VAL A 69 12.37 -24.51 -17.96
C VAL A 69 12.13 -25.99 -18.12
N TYR A 70 11.33 -26.55 -17.20
CA TYR A 70 11.03 -27.98 -17.10
C TYR A 70 9.52 -28.19 -16.97
N VAL A 71 9.06 -29.39 -17.41
CA VAL A 71 7.68 -29.79 -17.18
C VAL A 71 7.51 -30.59 -15.91
N HIS A 72 6.38 -30.41 -15.24
CA HIS A 72 5.80 -31.35 -14.29
C HIS A 72 4.59 -31.96 -14.94
N ILE A 73 4.57 -33.29 -15.14
CA ILE A 73 3.60 -33.92 -16.02
C ILE A 73 3.11 -35.26 -15.46
N GLY A 74 1.82 -35.51 -15.61
CA GLY A 74 1.13 -36.73 -15.21
C GLY A 74 -0.16 -36.92 -15.99
N LEU A 75 -1.01 -37.82 -15.55
CA LEU A 75 -2.26 -38.15 -16.21
C LEU A 75 -3.45 -38.02 -15.26
N ILE A 76 -4.59 -37.65 -15.83
CA ILE A 76 -5.91 -37.94 -15.26
C ILE A 76 -6.45 -39.15 -16.02
N THR A 77 -6.79 -40.20 -15.27
CA THR A 77 -7.28 -41.47 -15.83
C THR A 77 -8.65 -41.81 -15.26
N SER A 78 -9.22 -42.94 -15.72
CA SER A 78 -10.44 -43.51 -15.14
C SER A 78 -10.32 -43.87 -13.66
N GLN A 79 -9.10 -43.92 -13.12
CA GLN A 79 -8.81 -44.19 -11.69
C GLN A 79 -8.55 -42.92 -10.86
N SER A 80 -8.59 -41.76 -11.47
CA SER A 80 -8.40 -40.47 -10.76
C SER A 80 -9.70 -40.08 -10.06
N ALA A 81 -9.61 -39.78 -8.76
CA ALA A 81 -10.75 -39.32 -7.94
C ALA A 81 -11.16 -37.90 -8.22
N SER A 82 -10.22 -37.06 -8.67
CA SER A 82 -10.42 -35.64 -9.01
C SER A 82 -9.38 -35.15 -10.03
N THR A 83 -9.51 -33.92 -10.49
CA THR A 83 -8.52 -33.28 -11.38
C THR A 83 -7.18 -32.99 -10.70
N SER A 84 -7.13 -33.00 -9.36
CA SER A 84 -5.87 -32.88 -8.60
C SER A 84 -5.23 -34.26 -8.30
N ASP A 85 -5.93 -35.38 -8.58
CA ASP A 85 -5.41 -36.71 -8.37
C ASP A 85 -4.66 -37.21 -9.62
N TRP A 86 -3.46 -36.64 -9.84
CA TRP A 86 -2.60 -36.99 -10.95
C TRP A 86 -2.02 -38.39 -10.79
N LYS A 87 -2.24 -39.24 -11.75
CA LYS A 87 -1.62 -40.56 -11.85
C LYS A 87 -0.39 -40.51 -12.75
N TYR A 88 0.49 -41.48 -12.59
CA TYR A 88 1.68 -41.65 -13.44
C TYR A 88 2.55 -40.40 -13.55
N VAL A 89 2.68 -39.60 -12.47
CA VAL A 89 3.56 -38.42 -12.45
C VAL A 89 5.00 -38.84 -12.76
N LYS A 90 5.58 -38.25 -13.80
CA LYS A 90 6.87 -38.67 -14.36
C LYS A 90 8.09 -38.12 -13.64
N PHE A 91 8.01 -36.92 -13.08
CA PHE A 91 9.16 -36.20 -12.54
C PHE A 91 8.88 -35.70 -11.14
N THR A 92 9.90 -35.76 -10.27
CA THR A 92 9.81 -35.16 -8.93
C THR A 92 9.82 -33.63 -9.04
N TRP A 93 9.01 -32.99 -8.25
CA TRP A 93 8.93 -31.53 -8.20
C TRP A 93 10.28 -30.90 -7.83
N GLY A 94 10.64 -29.80 -8.49
CA GLY A 94 11.88 -29.06 -8.19
C GLY A 94 13.17 -29.74 -8.67
N THR A 95 13.09 -30.84 -9.48
CA THR A 95 14.27 -31.48 -10.06
C THR A 95 14.53 -31.04 -11.49
N THR A 96 15.79 -30.92 -11.86
CA THR A 96 16.28 -30.55 -13.22
C THR A 96 16.63 -31.76 -14.08
N THR A 97 15.75 -32.76 -14.08
CA THR A 97 15.94 -33.99 -14.91
C THR A 97 15.97 -33.59 -16.38
N PRO A 98 17.01 -33.95 -17.17
CA PRO A 98 17.13 -33.54 -18.58
C PRO A 98 15.93 -33.94 -19.46
N SER A 99 15.29 -35.08 -19.20
CA SER A 99 14.11 -35.53 -19.94
C SER A 99 12.85 -34.76 -19.61
N ALA A 100 12.84 -33.94 -18.56
CA ALA A 100 11.76 -33.02 -18.22
C ALA A 100 11.96 -31.63 -18.82
N GLN A 101 13.13 -31.33 -19.38
CA GLN A 101 13.43 -29.99 -19.89
C GLN A 101 12.57 -29.65 -21.10
N ALA A 102 11.95 -28.48 -21.10
CA ALA A 102 11.21 -27.94 -22.21
C ALA A 102 12.13 -27.23 -23.20
N VAL A 103 11.78 -27.25 -24.48
CA VAL A 103 12.52 -26.56 -25.52
C VAL A 103 11.99 -25.15 -25.66
N SER A 104 12.86 -24.15 -25.48
CA SER A 104 12.47 -22.75 -25.72
C SER A 104 12.32 -22.49 -27.22
N LEU A 105 11.20 -21.90 -27.60
CA LEU A 105 10.91 -21.44 -28.98
C LEU A 105 11.12 -19.91 -29.14
N GLY A 106 11.59 -19.23 -28.08
CA GLY A 106 11.64 -17.77 -28.00
C GLY A 106 10.26 -17.14 -27.77
N ASN A 107 10.23 -15.82 -27.52
CA ASN A 107 9.00 -15.07 -27.31
C ASN A 107 8.09 -15.69 -26.23
N ASN A 108 8.67 -16.07 -25.08
CA ASN A 108 7.97 -16.66 -23.94
C ASN A 108 7.26 -18.00 -24.25
N ARG A 109 7.66 -18.72 -25.29
CA ARG A 109 7.05 -20.00 -25.66
C ARG A 109 7.98 -21.18 -25.40
N TYR A 110 7.43 -22.24 -24.83
CA TYR A 110 8.15 -23.45 -24.46
C TYR A 110 7.41 -24.68 -24.97
N GLN A 111 8.14 -25.61 -25.54
CA GLN A 111 7.61 -26.84 -26.15
C GLN A 111 8.03 -28.08 -25.35
N TYR A 112 7.09 -29.02 -25.21
CA TYR A 112 7.35 -30.36 -24.72
C TYR A 112 6.69 -31.42 -25.62
N THR A 113 7.39 -32.51 -25.93
CA THR A 113 6.87 -33.56 -26.81
C THR A 113 6.83 -34.88 -26.06
N ILE A 114 5.71 -35.59 -26.15
CA ILE A 114 5.48 -36.92 -25.58
C ILE A 114 5.30 -37.89 -26.76
N ASN A 115 6.12 -38.90 -26.84
CA ASN A 115 6.02 -39.96 -27.86
C ASN A 115 5.16 -41.09 -27.32
N ASN A 116 4.05 -41.43 -27.99
CA ASN A 116 3.10 -42.47 -27.57
C ASN A 116 2.66 -42.32 -26.11
N ILE A 117 1.61 -41.57 -25.87
CA ILE A 117 1.13 -41.18 -24.52
C ILE A 117 1.07 -42.39 -23.59
N ARG A 118 0.37 -43.46 -23.96
CA ARG A 118 0.21 -44.65 -23.12
C ARG A 118 1.56 -45.30 -22.81
N GLY A 119 2.43 -45.47 -23.82
CA GLY A 119 3.77 -46.07 -23.67
C GLY A 119 4.70 -45.18 -22.84
N TYR A 120 4.67 -43.85 -23.05
CA TYR A 120 5.48 -42.90 -22.32
C TYR A 120 5.19 -42.93 -20.80
N PHE A 121 3.92 -42.98 -20.42
CA PHE A 121 3.53 -43.01 -19.00
C PHE A 121 3.55 -44.45 -18.42
N GLY A 122 3.51 -45.49 -19.24
CA GLY A 122 3.47 -46.87 -18.78
C GLY A 122 2.09 -47.27 -18.22
N VAL A 123 1.01 -46.75 -18.80
CA VAL A 123 -0.35 -46.98 -18.32
C VAL A 123 -0.79 -48.41 -18.60
N GLN A 124 -1.36 -49.08 -17.59
CA GLN A 124 -1.80 -50.48 -17.68
C GLN A 124 -2.90 -50.70 -18.71
N ALA A 125 -2.97 -51.89 -19.29
CA ALA A 125 -4.03 -52.26 -20.20
C ALA A 125 -5.41 -52.22 -19.49
N GLY A 126 -6.42 -51.62 -20.15
CA GLY A 126 -7.79 -51.45 -19.59
C GLY A 126 -8.01 -50.19 -18.82
N GLU A 127 -6.99 -49.41 -18.44
CA GLU A 127 -7.16 -48.09 -17.84
C GLU A 127 -7.29 -47.04 -18.94
N THR A 128 -8.34 -46.19 -18.84
CA THR A 128 -8.58 -45.13 -19.83
C THR A 128 -7.86 -43.85 -19.42
N ILE A 129 -7.11 -43.27 -20.34
CA ILE A 129 -6.48 -41.94 -20.18
C ILE A 129 -7.50 -40.89 -20.59
N LEU A 130 -7.78 -39.95 -19.69
CA LEU A 130 -8.76 -38.88 -19.92
C LEU A 130 -8.06 -37.56 -20.30
N LYS A 131 -6.98 -37.21 -19.60
CA LYS A 131 -6.23 -35.97 -19.83
C LYS A 131 -4.75 -36.17 -19.51
N ILE A 132 -3.90 -35.40 -20.18
CA ILE A 132 -2.53 -35.13 -19.75
C ILE A 132 -2.59 -33.87 -18.86
N ALA A 133 -2.10 -33.99 -17.64
CA ALA A 133 -1.89 -32.87 -16.74
C ALA A 133 -0.46 -32.37 -16.90
N ILE A 134 -0.25 -31.07 -17.12
CA ILE A 134 1.07 -30.49 -17.40
C ILE A 134 1.22 -29.09 -16.83
N LEU A 135 2.36 -28.83 -16.20
CA LEU A 135 2.81 -27.51 -15.78
C LEU A 135 4.19 -27.24 -16.36
N PHE A 136 4.50 -25.99 -16.70
CA PHE A 136 5.84 -25.55 -17.02
C PHE A 136 6.38 -24.75 -15.83
N ARG A 137 7.63 -25.00 -15.41
CA ARG A 137 8.22 -24.40 -14.22
C ARG A 137 9.71 -24.15 -14.41
N ASN A 138 10.29 -23.24 -13.61
CA ASN A 138 11.75 -23.12 -13.53
C ASN A 138 12.38 -24.32 -12.79
N GLY A 139 13.70 -24.39 -12.78
CA GLY A 139 14.43 -25.55 -12.27
C GLY A 139 14.07 -25.93 -10.84
N ASN A 140 13.98 -24.97 -9.93
CA ASN A 140 13.64 -25.22 -8.51
C ASN A 140 12.12 -25.26 -8.23
N GLY A 141 11.27 -24.95 -9.21
CA GLY A 141 9.80 -24.98 -9.07
C GLY A 141 9.19 -23.78 -8.34
N SER A 142 9.94 -22.70 -8.15
CA SER A 142 9.43 -21.46 -7.52
C SER A 142 8.57 -20.63 -8.47
N LEU A 143 8.83 -20.70 -9.78
CA LEU A 143 8.04 -20.05 -10.82
C LEU A 143 7.31 -21.12 -11.64
N VAL A 144 5.99 -20.99 -11.79
CA VAL A 144 5.15 -22.00 -12.42
C VAL A 144 4.13 -21.37 -13.34
N GLN A 145 4.12 -21.79 -14.60
CA GLN A 145 3.12 -21.41 -15.59
C GLN A 145 1.87 -22.28 -15.41
N ARG A 146 0.71 -21.64 -15.21
CA ARG A 146 -0.60 -22.24 -14.97
C ARG A 146 -1.69 -21.53 -15.77
N ASN A 147 -2.94 -21.93 -15.60
CA ASN A 147 -4.10 -21.15 -16.03
C ASN A 147 -4.14 -19.77 -15.32
N SER A 148 -4.89 -18.85 -15.86
CA SER A 148 -5.02 -17.49 -15.29
C SER A 148 -5.60 -17.46 -13.87
N ASP A 149 -6.39 -18.47 -13.48
CA ASP A 149 -6.92 -18.67 -12.13
C ASP A 149 -5.99 -19.46 -11.20
N GLY A 150 -4.77 -19.74 -11.64
CA GLY A 150 -3.79 -20.54 -10.90
C GLY A 150 -4.02 -22.05 -10.95
N SER A 151 -5.09 -22.53 -11.62
CA SER A 151 -5.37 -23.96 -11.76
C SER A 151 -4.39 -24.65 -12.70
N ASP A 152 -4.35 -25.98 -12.61
CA ASP A 152 -3.48 -26.81 -13.46
C ASP A 152 -3.96 -26.85 -14.91
N MET A 153 -3.04 -26.99 -15.84
CA MET A 153 -3.32 -27.09 -17.27
C MET A 153 -3.51 -28.54 -17.71
N PHE A 154 -4.51 -28.80 -18.55
CA PHE A 154 -4.86 -30.15 -19.01
C PHE A 154 -5.01 -30.21 -20.52
N VAL A 155 -4.47 -31.27 -21.14
CA VAL A 155 -4.70 -31.64 -22.56
C VAL A 155 -5.60 -32.85 -22.59
N SER A 156 -6.76 -32.75 -23.25
CA SER A 156 -7.68 -33.89 -23.41
C SER A 156 -7.09 -34.97 -24.25
N VAL A 157 -7.29 -36.25 -23.87
CA VAL A 157 -6.98 -37.44 -24.66
C VAL A 157 -8.28 -38.05 -25.12
N TYR A 158 -8.40 -38.22 -26.42
CA TYR A 158 -9.67 -38.59 -27.06
C TYR A 158 -9.75 -40.09 -27.30
N THR A 159 -10.94 -40.61 -27.51
CA THR A 159 -11.22 -41.98 -27.95
C THR A 159 -11.54 -41.97 -29.44
N ASN A 160 -11.90 -43.15 -29.96
CA ASN A 160 -12.38 -43.27 -31.36
C ASN A 160 -13.83 -42.72 -31.59
N ALA A 161 -14.45 -42.19 -30.57
CA ALA A 161 -15.73 -41.50 -30.72
C ALA A 161 -15.53 -40.15 -31.46
N VAL A 162 -16.61 -39.66 -32.11
CA VAL A 162 -16.53 -38.36 -32.75
C VAL A 162 -16.28 -37.28 -31.71
N ALA A 163 -15.21 -36.54 -31.94
CA ALA A 163 -14.86 -35.34 -31.18
C ALA A 163 -14.65 -34.19 -32.15
N ALA A 164 -15.02 -32.99 -31.76
CA ALA A 164 -14.88 -31.81 -32.60
C ALA A 164 -14.67 -30.57 -31.74
N GLN A 165 -14.14 -29.50 -32.32
CA GLN A 165 -13.94 -28.21 -31.62
C GLN A 165 -13.91 -27.04 -32.60
N PHE A 166 -14.16 -25.84 -32.10
CA PHE A 166 -13.90 -24.65 -32.87
C PHE A 166 -12.39 -24.38 -32.95
N LEU A 167 -11.89 -24.21 -34.18
CA LEU A 167 -10.57 -23.69 -34.45
C LEU A 167 -10.60 -22.17 -34.59
N LEU A 168 -11.69 -21.63 -35.08
CA LEU A 168 -12.02 -20.21 -35.19
C LEU A 168 -13.48 -19.99 -34.76
N PRO A 169 -13.79 -18.98 -33.95
CA PRO A 169 -12.86 -18.20 -33.16
C PRO A 169 -12.07 -19.08 -32.16
N PRO A 170 -10.83 -18.74 -31.83
CA PRO A 170 -10.03 -19.51 -30.89
C PRO A 170 -10.63 -19.34 -29.48
N PHE A 171 -11.42 -20.31 -29.06
CA PHE A 171 -12.09 -20.34 -27.79
C PHE A 171 -11.67 -21.61 -27.03
N GLN A 172 -10.93 -21.44 -25.94
CA GLN A 172 -10.49 -22.57 -25.12
C GLN A 172 -10.73 -22.28 -23.63
N PRO A 173 -11.97 -22.46 -23.15
CA PRO A 173 -12.31 -22.25 -21.75
C PRO A 173 -11.56 -23.20 -20.79
N THR A 174 -10.99 -24.32 -21.31
CA THR A 174 -10.20 -25.27 -20.51
C THR A 174 -8.87 -24.67 -20.01
N PHE A 175 -8.27 -23.74 -20.75
CA PHE A 175 -6.96 -23.15 -20.43
C PHE A 175 -7.06 -21.71 -19.96
N ASN A 176 -8.21 -21.09 -20.10
CA ASN A 176 -8.51 -19.76 -19.62
C ASN A 176 -9.96 -19.74 -19.11
N PRO A 177 -10.18 -19.93 -17.78
CA PRO A 177 -11.51 -19.99 -17.18
C PRO A 177 -12.37 -18.76 -17.44
N ILE A 178 -11.72 -17.60 -17.70
CA ILE A 178 -12.37 -16.39 -18.19
C ILE A 178 -11.87 -16.15 -19.61
N PRO A 179 -12.57 -16.64 -20.65
CA PRO A 179 -12.14 -16.50 -22.04
C PRO A 179 -11.93 -15.04 -22.42
N GLU A 180 -10.92 -14.75 -23.26
CA GLU A 180 -10.81 -13.41 -23.84
C GLU A 180 -12.12 -13.09 -24.60
N PRO A 181 -12.72 -11.90 -24.39
CA PRO A 181 -13.97 -11.54 -25.04
C PRO A 181 -13.79 -11.45 -26.55
N ILE A 182 -14.75 -11.98 -27.31
CA ILE A 182 -14.84 -11.79 -28.75
C ILE A 182 -15.44 -10.41 -29.00
N ASN A 183 -14.58 -9.43 -29.27
CA ASN A 183 -14.98 -8.04 -29.51
C ASN A 183 -15.40 -7.85 -30.95
N LYS A 184 -16.70 -7.63 -31.19
CA LYS A 184 -17.32 -7.43 -32.48
C LYS A 184 -18.39 -6.35 -32.41
N ASN A 185 -18.58 -5.63 -33.51
CA ASN A 185 -19.62 -4.65 -33.66
C ASN A 185 -20.70 -5.15 -34.62
N ILE A 186 -21.86 -4.49 -34.63
CA ILE A 186 -22.89 -4.72 -35.67
C ILE A 186 -22.28 -4.39 -37.03
N GLY A 187 -22.47 -5.30 -38.01
CA GLY A 187 -21.88 -5.23 -39.35
C GLY A 187 -20.57 -5.99 -39.50
N ASP A 188 -19.89 -6.32 -38.41
CA ASP A 188 -18.66 -7.10 -38.45
C ASP A 188 -18.93 -8.54 -38.90
N THR A 189 -17.88 -9.14 -39.46
CA THR A 189 -17.89 -10.56 -39.83
C THR A 189 -17.03 -11.36 -38.86
N ILE A 190 -17.53 -12.52 -38.44
CA ILE A 190 -16.75 -13.51 -37.68
C ILE A 190 -16.57 -14.77 -38.55
N THR A 191 -15.33 -15.15 -38.78
CA THR A 191 -15.00 -16.42 -39.44
C THR A 191 -15.10 -17.56 -38.41
N VAL A 192 -15.90 -18.55 -38.72
CA VAL A 192 -16.09 -19.74 -37.89
C VAL A 192 -15.52 -20.93 -38.65
N LYS A 193 -14.57 -21.63 -37.98
CA LYS A 193 -14.02 -22.91 -38.47
C LYS A 193 -14.20 -23.95 -37.40
N TYR A 194 -14.96 -24.99 -37.70
CA TYR A 194 -15.21 -26.13 -36.82
C TYR A 194 -14.58 -27.37 -37.44
N ILE A 195 -13.86 -28.15 -36.63
CA ILE A 195 -13.10 -29.34 -37.09
C ILE A 195 -13.45 -30.55 -36.24
N ALA A 196 -13.43 -31.70 -36.85
CA ALA A 196 -13.65 -32.97 -36.18
C ALA A 196 -12.45 -33.90 -36.33
N ASN A 197 -12.33 -34.88 -35.44
CA ASN A 197 -11.26 -35.89 -35.44
C ASN A 197 -11.43 -36.95 -36.55
N GLN A 198 -12.60 -37.00 -37.18
CA GLN A 198 -12.95 -37.94 -38.26
C GLN A 198 -14.05 -37.32 -39.14
N ASN A 199 -14.26 -37.89 -40.33
CA ASN A 199 -15.37 -37.46 -41.21
C ASN A 199 -16.71 -37.66 -40.53
N ALA A 200 -17.53 -36.59 -40.56
CA ALA A 200 -18.85 -36.50 -39.94
C ALA A 200 -19.78 -35.56 -40.72
N ASN A 201 -21.04 -35.55 -40.39
CA ASN A 201 -21.93 -34.51 -40.84
C ASN A 201 -21.76 -33.32 -39.90
N LEU A 202 -21.26 -32.18 -40.40
CA LEU A 202 -20.96 -30.97 -39.66
C LEU A 202 -22.01 -29.91 -39.96
N ASN A 203 -22.49 -29.25 -38.88
CA ASN A 203 -23.39 -28.10 -39.03
C ASN A 203 -22.90 -26.95 -38.13
N ILE A 204 -23.01 -25.71 -38.66
CA ILE A 204 -22.79 -24.49 -37.91
C ILE A 204 -24.08 -23.69 -37.83
N TYR A 205 -24.45 -23.30 -36.62
CA TYR A 205 -25.62 -22.49 -36.32
C TYR A 205 -25.20 -21.16 -35.74
N PHE A 206 -25.93 -20.11 -36.05
CA PHE A 206 -25.78 -18.78 -35.49
C PHE A 206 -27.14 -18.26 -35.02
N ASN A 207 -27.30 -18.03 -33.75
CA ASN A 207 -28.55 -17.64 -33.10
C ASN A 207 -29.68 -18.58 -33.53
N ASP A 208 -29.52 -19.88 -33.29
CA ASP A 208 -30.45 -20.99 -33.63
C ASP A 208 -30.72 -21.19 -35.11
N THR A 209 -30.13 -20.42 -35.99
CA THR A 209 -30.31 -20.55 -37.44
C THR A 209 -29.14 -21.30 -38.05
N LEU A 210 -29.41 -22.37 -38.78
CA LEU A 210 -28.41 -23.12 -39.55
C LEU A 210 -27.80 -22.21 -40.60
N ARG A 211 -26.46 -22.06 -40.59
CA ARG A 211 -25.73 -21.19 -41.53
C ARG A 211 -24.92 -21.98 -42.56
N GLN A 212 -24.40 -23.10 -42.18
CA GLN A 212 -23.59 -23.95 -43.05
C GLN A 212 -23.68 -25.41 -42.64
N SER A 213 -23.68 -26.31 -43.65
CA SER A 213 -23.61 -27.77 -43.50
C SER A 213 -22.53 -28.37 -44.38
N ALA A 214 -21.90 -29.43 -43.93
CA ALA A 214 -21.01 -30.26 -44.72
C ALA A 214 -21.24 -31.73 -44.37
N SER A 215 -21.41 -32.58 -45.36
CA SER A 215 -21.61 -34.03 -45.18
C SER A 215 -20.31 -34.76 -45.40
N ASN A 216 -20.01 -35.75 -44.55
CA ASN A 216 -18.82 -36.62 -44.60
C ASN A 216 -17.52 -35.80 -44.70
N ALA A 217 -17.39 -34.79 -43.87
CA ALA A 217 -16.26 -33.85 -43.83
C ALA A 217 -15.60 -33.87 -42.43
N ASP A 218 -14.30 -33.55 -42.37
CA ASP A 218 -13.57 -33.35 -41.13
C ASP A 218 -13.45 -31.87 -40.69
N SER A 219 -13.90 -30.98 -41.55
CA SER A 219 -13.89 -29.52 -41.29
C SER A 219 -14.97 -28.79 -42.06
N ILE A 220 -15.41 -27.67 -41.47
CA ILE A 220 -16.38 -26.74 -42.08
C ILE A 220 -16.00 -25.30 -41.71
N THR A 221 -16.11 -24.39 -42.67
CA THR A 221 -15.78 -22.96 -42.44
C THR A 221 -16.89 -22.09 -43.04
N THR A 222 -17.30 -21.06 -42.31
CA THR A 222 -18.26 -20.06 -42.77
C THR A 222 -17.95 -18.69 -42.20
N ASN A 223 -18.46 -17.65 -42.83
CA ASN A 223 -18.41 -16.28 -42.35
C ASN A 223 -19.81 -15.85 -41.91
N LEU A 224 -19.91 -15.43 -40.64
CA LEU A 224 -21.17 -14.97 -40.05
C LEU A 224 -21.13 -13.45 -39.89
N VAL A 225 -22.12 -12.77 -40.42
CA VAL A 225 -22.30 -11.32 -40.25
C VAL A 225 -23.15 -11.08 -39.02
N ILE A 226 -22.69 -10.19 -38.16
CA ILE A 226 -23.40 -9.78 -36.96
C ILE A 226 -24.43 -8.70 -37.34
N THR A 227 -25.70 -8.98 -37.16
CA THR A 227 -26.80 -8.11 -37.58
C THR A 227 -27.56 -7.44 -36.44
N ALA A 228 -27.34 -7.85 -35.19
CA ALA A 228 -28.06 -7.33 -34.04
C ALA A 228 -27.13 -7.27 -32.81
N PRO A 229 -27.39 -6.34 -31.86
CA PRO A 229 -26.71 -6.31 -30.60
C PRO A 229 -27.23 -7.41 -29.66
N GLY A 230 -26.58 -7.58 -28.52
CA GLY A 230 -26.93 -8.55 -27.46
C GLY A 230 -26.13 -9.83 -27.55
N ASN A 231 -26.62 -10.86 -26.88
CA ASN A 231 -25.98 -12.16 -26.82
C ASN A 231 -25.99 -12.85 -28.17
N GLN A 232 -24.84 -13.28 -28.63
CA GLN A 232 -24.65 -14.02 -29.87
C GLN A 232 -24.21 -15.45 -29.53
N TRP A 233 -24.85 -16.43 -30.11
CA TRP A 233 -24.59 -17.84 -29.90
C TRP A 233 -24.15 -18.49 -31.23
N ILE A 234 -22.95 -19.05 -31.21
CA ILE A 234 -22.49 -19.92 -32.29
C ILE A 234 -22.40 -21.32 -31.71
N TYR A 235 -23.16 -22.28 -32.24
CA TYR A 235 -22.93 -23.66 -31.91
C TYR A 235 -22.72 -24.51 -33.13
N ALA A 236 -21.94 -25.55 -32.99
CA ALA A 236 -21.68 -26.46 -34.11
C ALA A 236 -21.82 -27.91 -33.66
N THR A 237 -22.29 -28.75 -34.57
CA THR A 237 -22.47 -30.17 -34.34
C THR A 237 -21.61 -30.98 -35.29
N ALA A 238 -21.07 -32.11 -34.81
CA ALA A 238 -20.41 -33.14 -35.58
C ALA A 238 -21.10 -34.49 -35.30
N ASN A 239 -21.70 -35.13 -36.33
CA ASN A 239 -22.45 -36.38 -36.18
C ASN A 239 -21.95 -37.40 -37.19
N ASN A 240 -21.41 -38.54 -36.71
CA ASN A 240 -20.94 -39.63 -37.58
C ASN A 240 -21.98 -40.75 -37.80
N GLY A 241 -23.25 -40.52 -37.42
CA GLY A 241 -24.34 -41.50 -37.52
C GLY A 241 -24.48 -42.39 -36.30
N VAL A 242 -23.49 -42.44 -35.41
CA VAL A 242 -23.48 -43.21 -34.16
C VAL A 242 -23.47 -42.30 -32.95
N THR A 243 -22.64 -41.27 -32.97
CA THR A 243 -22.48 -40.31 -31.91
C THR A 243 -22.49 -38.88 -32.45
N GLN A 244 -22.93 -37.94 -31.64
CA GLN A 244 -22.90 -36.50 -31.94
C GLN A 244 -22.08 -35.76 -30.89
N HIS A 245 -21.22 -34.87 -31.35
CA HIS A 245 -20.56 -33.87 -30.52
C HIS A 245 -21.12 -32.48 -30.83
N THR A 246 -21.30 -31.67 -29.81
CA THR A 246 -21.74 -30.26 -29.93
C THR A 246 -20.78 -29.38 -29.15
N ASP A 247 -20.35 -28.28 -29.77
CA ASP A 247 -19.54 -27.25 -29.16
C ASP A 247 -20.23 -25.88 -29.34
N THR A 248 -20.00 -24.95 -28.40
CA THR A 248 -20.71 -23.69 -28.35
C THR A 248 -19.76 -22.55 -28.03
N VAL A 249 -19.85 -21.43 -28.72
CA VAL A 249 -19.20 -20.18 -28.47
C VAL A 249 -20.27 -19.12 -28.24
N HIS A 250 -20.13 -18.38 -27.16
CA HIS A 250 -21.01 -17.28 -26.80
C HIS A 250 -20.18 -15.99 -26.67
N PHE A 251 -20.71 -14.88 -27.17
CA PHE A 251 -20.14 -13.55 -26.99
C PHE A 251 -21.25 -12.49 -27.02
N TYR A 252 -20.91 -11.33 -26.47
CA TYR A 252 -21.82 -10.19 -26.43
C TYR A 252 -21.43 -9.14 -27.47
N VAL A 253 -22.43 -8.52 -28.12
CA VAL A 253 -22.25 -7.39 -29.03
C VAL A 253 -22.98 -6.19 -28.44
N SER A 254 -22.24 -5.13 -28.17
CA SER A 254 -22.81 -3.92 -27.57
C SER A 254 -23.76 -3.21 -28.55
N ALA A 255 -24.84 -2.65 -28.02
CA ALA A 255 -25.67 -1.71 -28.76
C ALA A 255 -24.91 -0.39 -29.03
N PRO A 256 -25.34 0.43 -29.98
CA PRO A 256 -24.87 1.80 -30.07
C PRO A 256 -25.10 2.54 -28.76
N THR A 257 -24.10 3.34 -28.33
CA THR A 257 -24.17 4.09 -27.08
C THR A 257 -25.31 5.12 -27.14
N ASN A 258 -26.19 5.10 -26.15
CA ASN A 258 -27.26 6.09 -26.04
C ASN A 258 -26.68 7.42 -25.56
N ILE A 259 -27.06 8.52 -26.20
CA ILE A 259 -26.64 9.87 -25.86
C ILE A 259 -27.70 10.50 -24.95
N SER A 260 -27.31 10.84 -23.70
CA SER A 260 -28.22 11.45 -22.73
C SER A 260 -27.44 12.32 -21.74
N PRO A 261 -27.93 13.52 -21.39
CA PRO A 261 -27.27 14.39 -20.46
C PRO A 261 -27.21 13.75 -19.05
N LEU A 262 -26.24 14.18 -18.24
CA LEU A 262 -26.19 13.78 -16.82
C LEU A 262 -27.47 14.17 -16.10
N PRO A 263 -28.01 13.31 -15.23
CA PRO A 263 -29.06 13.71 -14.30
C PRO A 263 -28.62 14.88 -13.41
N GLY A 264 -29.55 15.76 -13.09
CA GLY A 264 -29.22 16.92 -12.22
C GLY A 264 -28.78 16.48 -10.81
N GLY A 265 -27.74 17.13 -10.29
CA GLY A 265 -27.27 16.94 -8.93
C GLY A 265 -26.37 15.73 -8.71
N VAL A 266 -25.91 15.04 -9.78
CA VAL A 266 -24.94 13.96 -9.65
C VAL A 266 -23.50 14.47 -9.83
N ALA A 267 -22.56 13.79 -9.16
CA ALA A 267 -21.12 14.01 -9.28
C ALA A 267 -20.44 12.75 -9.84
N ASP A 268 -19.17 12.86 -10.21
CA ASP A 268 -18.34 11.72 -10.60
C ASP A 268 -18.31 10.64 -9.51
N GLY A 269 -18.32 9.37 -9.92
CA GLY A 269 -18.32 8.22 -9.02
C GLY A 269 -19.73 7.76 -8.64
N ILE A 270 -19.91 7.31 -7.41
CA ILE A 270 -21.12 6.67 -6.90
C ILE A 270 -22.07 7.72 -6.30
N ASN A 271 -23.30 7.80 -6.82
CA ASN A 271 -24.35 8.67 -6.31
C ASN A 271 -25.49 7.82 -5.75
N TYR A 272 -25.62 7.72 -4.43
CA TYR A 272 -26.69 7.00 -3.77
C TYR A 272 -28.00 7.78 -3.84
N LEU A 273 -29.09 7.11 -4.25
CA LEU A 273 -30.38 7.73 -4.39
C LEU A 273 -31.28 7.50 -3.17
N PRO A 274 -32.24 8.39 -2.90
CA PRO A 274 -33.23 8.20 -1.84
C PRO A 274 -33.95 6.85 -1.99
N GLY A 275 -34.19 6.18 -0.86
CA GLY A 275 -34.85 4.87 -0.81
C GLY A 275 -33.90 3.68 -0.77
N ASP A 276 -32.60 3.90 -0.87
CA ASP A 276 -31.52 2.92 -0.64
C ASP A 276 -31.54 1.68 -1.56
N THR A 277 -32.29 1.72 -2.67
CA THR A 277 -32.44 0.60 -3.61
C THR A 277 -31.82 0.88 -4.99
N SER A 278 -31.21 2.05 -5.16
CA SER A 278 -30.61 2.45 -6.44
C SER A 278 -29.45 3.43 -6.27
N VAL A 279 -28.57 3.41 -7.27
CA VAL A 279 -27.43 4.34 -7.39
C VAL A 279 -27.32 4.84 -8.81
N ILE A 280 -26.73 6.03 -9.00
CA ILE A 280 -26.23 6.47 -10.29
C ILE A 280 -24.71 6.40 -10.27
N LEU A 281 -24.12 5.64 -11.19
CA LEU A 281 -22.68 5.60 -11.44
C LEU A 281 -22.33 6.59 -12.55
N VAL A 282 -21.32 7.41 -12.32
CA VAL A 282 -20.83 8.42 -13.28
C VAL A 282 -19.33 8.22 -13.46
N LEU A 283 -18.90 7.99 -14.71
CA LEU A 283 -17.51 7.83 -15.08
C LEU A 283 -17.09 8.96 -16.03
N PHE A 284 -16.09 9.75 -15.66
CA PHE A 284 -15.43 10.66 -16.59
C PHE A 284 -14.41 9.87 -17.42
N ALA A 285 -14.66 9.75 -18.72
CA ALA A 285 -13.85 8.95 -19.64
C ALA A 285 -13.89 9.55 -21.07
N PRO A 286 -13.35 10.77 -21.27
CA PRO A 286 -13.37 11.44 -22.58
C PRO A 286 -12.64 10.59 -23.63
N GLY A 287 -13.16 10.59 -24.87
CA GLY A 287 -12.56 9.86 -25.99
C GLY A 287 -12.86 8.35 -26.02
N LYS A 288 -13.53 7.79 -24.99
CA LYS A 288 -14.02 6.41 -25.02
C LYS A 288 -15.36 6.35 -25.78
N ASN A 289 -15.62 5.19 -26.41
CA ASN A 289 -16.80 5.04 -27.28
C ASN A 289 -18.00 4.45 -26.54
N LYS A 290 -17.74 3.53 -25.60
CA LYS A 290 -18.79 2.83 -24.85
C LYS A 290 -18.26 2.33 -23.51
N VAL A 291 -19.15 2.30 -22.54
CA VAL A 291 -18.87 1.74 -21.21
C VAL A 291 -20.05 0.88 -20.78
N MET A 292 -19.75 -0.24 -20.18
CA MET A 292 -20.74 -1.15 -19.56
C MET A 292 -20.34 -1.39 -18.11
N VAL A 293 -21.34 -1.57 -17.25
CA VAL A 293 -21.09 -1.97 -15.85
C VAL A 293 -21.30 -3.46 -15.71
N VAL A 294 -20.31 -4.17 -15.18
CA VAL A 294 -20.41 -5.59 -14.80
C VAL A 294 -20.19 -5.74 -13.32
N GLY A 295 -20.97 -6.59 -12.66
CA GLY A 295 -20.87 -6.73 -11.23
C GLY A 295 -21.81 -7.80 -10.64
N ASP A 296 -21.89 -7.84 -9.31
CA ASP A 296 -22.74 -8.80 -8.61
C ASP A 296 -24.23 -8.68 -8.98
N PHE A 297 -24.70 -7.49 -9.32
CA PHE A 297 -26.10 -7.20 -9.66
C PHE A 297 -26.53 -7.76 -11.03
N ASN A 298 -25.59 -8.11 -11.91
CA ASN A 298 -25.85 -8.76 -13.21
C ASN A 298 -25.05 -10.06 -13.38
N ASN A 299 -24.62 -10.65 -12.26
CA ASN A 299 -23.79 -11.87 -12.23
C ASN A 299 -22.55 -11.78 -13.14
N TRP A 300 -21.98 -10.56 -13.29
CA TRP A 300 -20.77 -10.29 -14.11
C TRP A 300 -20.95 -10.54 -15.60
N THR A 301 -22.19 -10.57 -16.06
CA THR A 301 -22.54 -10.76 -17.47
C THR A 301 -22.73 -9.42 -18.19
N GLN A 302 -22.38 -9.41 -19.47
CA GLN A 302 -22.64 -8.26 -20.34
C GLN A 302 -24.10 -8.26 -20.76
N GLU A 303 -24.82 -7.19 -20.46
CA GLU A 303 -26.23 -7.02 -20.77
C GLU A 303 -26.51 -5.57 -21.20
N SER A 304 -27.35 -5.37 -22.21
CA SER A 304 -27.67 -4.03 -22.74
C SER A 304 -28.30 -3.10 -21.70
N SER A 305 -28.98 -3.64 -20.69
CA SER A 305 -29.55 -2.89 -19.57
C SER A 305 -28.50 -2.25 -18.67
N TYR A 306 -27.24 -2.71 -18.74
CA TYR A 306 -26.11 -2.18 -17.97
C TYR A 306 -25.10 -1.42 -18.83
N GLN A 307 -25.43 -1.15 -20.09
CA GLN A 307 -24.64 -0.25 -20.93
C GLN A 307 -24.92 1.21 -20.53
N MET A 308 -23.86 1.97 -20.28
CA MET A 308 -23.96 3.35 -19.81
C MET A 308 -24.37 4.31 -20.94
N ASN A 309 -25.12 5.35 -20.59
CA ASN A 309 -25.37 6.49 -21.45
C ASN A 309 -24.12 7.36 -21.54
N GLN A 310 -23.86 7.97 -22.69
CA GLN A 310 -22.81 8.97 -22.86
C GLN A 310 -23.42 10.37 -22.90
N THR A 311 -22.73 11.35 -22.30
CA THR A 311 -23.15 12.74 -22.39
C THR A 311 -22.96 13.32 -23.80
N PRO A 312 -23.77 14.37 -24.22
CA PRO A 312 -23.66 14.96 -25.55
C PRO A 312 -22.28 15.55 -25.89
N ASP A 313 -21.47 15.91 -24.87
CA ASP A 313 -20.08 16.38 -25.03
C ASP A 313 -19.05 15.24 -25.12
N GLY A 314 -19.51 13.97 -24.97
CA GLY A 314 -18.71 12.77 -25.09
C GLY A 314 -17.73 12.55 -23.94
N LYS A 315 -17.86 13.28 -22.83
CA LYS A 315 -16.88 13.23 -21.74
C LYS A 315 -17.25 12.27 -20.62
N TYR A 316 -18.55 12.08 -20.36
CA TYR A 316 -19.04 11.31 -19.24
C TYR A 316 -19.87 10.13 -19.71
N PHE A 317 -19.80 9.06 -18.93
CA PHE A 317 -20.71 7.92 -19.01
C PHE A 317 -21.45 7.78 -17.71
N TRP A 318 -22.77 7.44 -17.78
CA TRP A 318 -23.58 7.30 -16.58
C TRP A 318 -24.68 6.26 -16.75
N ILE A 319 -25.04 5.63 -15.62
CA ILE A 319 -26.13 4.66 -15.56
C ILE A 319 -26.78 4.67 -14.17
N GLN A 320 -28.08 4.44 -14.12
CA GLN A 320 -28.79 4.15 -12.88
C GLN A 320 -28.94 2.64 -12.71
N ILE A 321 -28.39 2.11 -11.63
CA ILE A 321 -28.58 0.72 -11.21
C ILE A 321 -29.72 0.68 -10.20
N ASN A 322 -30.72 -0.16 -10.43
CA ASN A 322 -31.92 -0.32 -9.60
C ASN A 322 -31.99 -1.73 -8.99
N GLY A 323 -32.87 -1.91 -7.98
CA GLY A 323 -33.14 -3.20 -7.37
C GLY A 323 -32.05 -3.68 -6.39
N LEU A 324 -31.23 -2.76 -5.91
CA LEU A 324 -30.22 -3.08 -4.90
C LEU A 324 -30.87 -3.35 -3.54
N VAL A 325 -30.32 -4.28 -2.80
CA VAL A 325 -30.75 -4.60 -1.43
C VAL A 325 -29.98 -3.71 -0.46
N PRO A 326 -30.67 -2.90 0.35
CA PRO A 326 -30.02 -1.99 1.30
C PRO A 326 -29.12 -2.73 2.29
N GLY A 327 -27.92 -2.21 2.51
CA GLY A 327 -26.91 -2.81 3.40
C GLY A 327 -26.06 -3.92 2.77
N THR A 328 -26.35 -4.30 1.51
CA THR A 328 -25.56 -5.31 0.80
C THR A 328 -24.44 -4.65 0.02
N GLU A 329 -23.23 -5.19 0.12
CA GLU A 329 -22.10 -4.79 -0.72
C GLU A 329 -22.16 -5.47 -2.09
N TYR A 330 -22.08 -4.67 -3.14
CA TYR A 330 -22.01 -5.13 -4.53
C TYR A 330 -20.67 -4.79 -5.13
N ALA A 331 -19.96 -5.81 -5.61
CA ALA A 331 -18.72 -5.63 -6.36
C ALA A 331 -19.02 -5.34 -7.82
N TYR A 332 -18.25 -4.43 -8.45
CA TYR A 332 -18.43 -4.07 -9.86
C TYR A 332 -17.15 -3.53 -10.49
N GLN A 333 -17.16 -3.50 -11.83
CA GLN A 333 -16.15 -2.86 -12.68
C GLN A 333 -16.83 -2.15 -13.85
N PHE A 334 -16.13 -1.17 -14.41
CA PHE A 334 -16.43 -0.63 -15.72
C PHE A 334 -15.70 -1.46 -16.80
N MET A 335 -16.44 -1.88 -17.81
CA MET A 335 -15.89 -2.46 -19.04
C MET A 335 -15.92 -1.39 -20.12
N ILE A 336 -14.76 -0.91 -20.52
CA ILE A 336 -14.56 0.17 -21.47
C ILE A 336 -14.23 -0.42 -22.85
N ASP A 337 -14.93 0.05 -23.89
CA ASP A 337 -14.73 -0.35 -25.29
C ASP A 337 -14.71 -1.89 -25.46
N ASP A 338 -15.51 -2.61 -24.68
CA ASP A 338 -15.71 -4.07 -24.64
C ASP A 338 -14.47 -4.91 -24.28
N HIS A 339 -13.37 -4.31 -23.87
CA HIS A 339 -12.15 -5.09 -23.60
C HIS A 339 -11.40 -4.71 -22.32
N LEU A 340 -11.44 -3.44 -21.89
CA LEU A 340 -10.71 -2.97 -20.73
C LEU A 340 -11.64 -2.96 -19.51
N LYS A 341 -11.32 -3.76 -18.48
CA LYS A 341 -12.00 -3.73 -17.20
C LYS A 341 -11.21 -2.90 -16.22
N VAL A 342 -11.85 -1.93 -15.60
CA VAL A 342 -11.25 -1.10 -14.55
C VAL A 342 -12.21 -0.93 -13.38
N ALA A 343 -11.66 -0.75 -12.20
CA ALA A 343 -12.42 -0.32 -11.04
C ALA A 343 -12.83 1.16 -11.16
N ASP A 344 -13.76 1.60 -10.33
CA ASP A 344 -14.12 3.01 -10.20
C ASP A 344 -13.09 3.74 -9.33
N TYR A 345 -12.41 4.74 -9.86
CA TYR A 345 -11.40 5.50 -9.13
C TYR A 345 -11.98 6.44 -8.05
N TYR A 346 -13.31 6.55 -7.95
CA TYR A 346 -14.02 7.23 -6.85
C TYR A 346 -14.53 6.25 -5.77
N THR A 347 -14.22 4.97 -5.88
CA THR A 347 -14.71 3.99 -4.90
C THR A 347 -14.07 4.19 -3.52
N GLU A 348 -14.86 3.98 -2.47
CA GLU A 348 -14.40 4.05 -1.08
C GLU A 348 -13.90 2.69 -0.54
N LYS A 349 -14.00 1.64 -1.35
CA LYS A 349 -13.52 0.29 -1.00
C LYS A 349 -13.33 -0.53 -2.25
N ILE A 350 -12.26 -1.29 -2.28
CA ILE A 350 -11.94 -2.23 -3.35
C ILE A 350 -11.86 -3.67 -2.85
N LEU A 351 -11.84 -4.64 -3.78
CA LEU A 351 -11.31 -5.98 -3.53
C LEU A 351 -10.16 -6.24 -4.50
N ASP A 352 -9.06 -6.73 -3.95
CA ASP A 352 -7.85 -7.09 -4.68
C ASP A 352 -7.66 -8.61 -4.61
N PRO A 353 -7.68 -9.33 -5.76
CA PRO A 353 -7.56 -10.79 -5.77
C PRO A 353 -6.21 -11.29 -5.24
N ASP A 354 -5.17 -10.49 -5.36
CA ASP A 354 -3.80 -10.87 -5.06
C ASP A 354 -3.41 -10.55 -3.61
N ASN A 355 -3.93 -9.47 -3.04
CA ASN A 355 -3.51 -8.96 -1.73
C ASN A 355 -4.53 -9.20 -0.61
N ASP A 356 -5.84 -9.16 -0.87
CA ASP A 356 -6.89 -9.37 0.13
C ASP A 356 -6.80 -10.72 0.87
N PRO A 357 -6.41 -11.85 0.21
CA PRO A 357 -6.28 -13.14 0.91
C PRO A 357 -5.28 -13.15 2.08
N ALA A 358 -4.34 -12.23 2.10
CA ALA A 358 -3.35 -12.08 3.17
C ALA A 358 -3.83 -11.20 4.33
N ILE A 359 -4.96 -10.50 4.20
CA ILE A 359 -5.51 -9.64 5.24
C ILE A 359 -6.17 -10.49 6.32
N SER A 360 -5.72 -10.31 7.57
CA SER A 360 -6.26 -11.05 8.71
C SER A 360 -7.73 -10.67 8.98
N PRO A 361 -8.62 -11.65 9.25
CA PRO A 361 -9.97 -11.35 9.75
C PRO A 361 -10.00 -10.56 11.08
N ALA A 362 -8.90 -10.56 11.84
CA ALA A 362 -8.75 -9.72 13.03
C ALA A 362 -8.51 -8.25 12.65
N THR A 363 -7.87 -7.99 11.52
CA THR A 363 -7.65 -6.63 10.99
C THR A 363 -8.88 -6.13 10.25
N TYR A 364 -9.44 -6.94 9.36
CA TYR A 364 -10.64 -6.59 8.61
C TYR A 364 -11.74 -7.65 8.77
N PRO A 365 -12.58 -7.54 9.78
CA PRO A 365 -13.68 -8.48 10.00
C PRO A 365 -14.68 -8.44 8.83
N ASN A 366 -15.11 -9.62 8.38
CA ASN A 366 -16.14 -9.77 7.34
C ASN A 366 -15.80 -9.07 6.01
N LEU A 367 -14.52 -9.05 5.62
CA LEU A 367 -14.13 -8.57 4.28
C LEU A 367 -14.86 -9.43 3.24
N LYS A 368 -15.57 -8.76 2.32
CA LYS A 368 -16.29 -9.45 1.23
C LYS A 368 -15.29 -10.27 0.41
N PRO A 369 -15.56 -11.55 0.11
CA PRO A 369 -14.70 -12.34 -0.76
C PRO A 369 -14.66 -11.77 -2.19
N TYR A 370 -13.48 -11.81 -2.79
CA TYR A 370 -13.32 -11.48 -4.20
C TYR A 370 -14.17 -12.41 -5.08
N PRO A 371 -14.82 -11.94 -6.18
CA PRO A 371 -15.66 -12.74 -7.07
C PRO A 371 -14.84 -13.64 -8.01
N ASN A 372 -14.10 -14.59 -7.44
CA ASN A 372 -13.24 -15.51 -8.18
C ASN A 372 -13.99 -16.25 -9.31
N GLY A 373 -13.34 -16.39 -10.46
CA GLY A 373 -13.89 -17.08 -11.63
C GLY A 373 -14.95 -16.27 -12.40
N LYS A 374 -15.33 -15.07 -11.94
CA LYS A 374 -16.30 -14.19 -12.62
C LYS A 374 -15.63 -12.99 -13.29
N THR A 375 -14.55 -12.49 -12.72
CA THR A 375 -13.78 -11.37 -13.28
C THR A 375 -12.30 -11.47 -12.90
N THR A 376 -11.49 -10.53 -13.36
CA THR A 376 -10.06 -10.37 -13.05
C THR A 376 -9.76 -8.92 -12.71
N GLY A 377 -8.63 -8.68 -12.03
CA GLY A 377 -8.20 -7.34 -11.61
C GLY A 377 -9.02 -6.79 -10.42
N ILE A 378 -8.67 -5.61 -9.98
CA ILE A 378 -9.31 -4.96 -8.84
C ILE A 378 -10.75 -4.62 -9.15
N VAL A 379 -11.65 -4.82 -8.19
CA VAL A 379 -13.08 -4.46 -8.30
C VAL A 379 -13.46 -3.42 -7.26
N SER A 380 -14.35 -2.52 -7.62
CA SER A 380 -14.96 -1.53 -6.73
C SER A 380 -16.12 -2.12 -5.95
N LEU A 381 -16.42 -1.54 -4.81
CA LEU A 381 -17.60 -1.87 -4.00
C LEU A 381 -18.53 -0.67 -3.86
N LEU A 382 -19.83 -0.93 -3.96
CA LEU A 382 -20.87 0.00 -3.56
C LEU A 382 -21.81 -0.66 -2.53
N GLN A 383 -22.34 0.16 -1.63
CA GLN A 383 -23.26 -0.30 -0.59
C GLN A 383 -24.30 0.79 -0.31
N THR A 384 -25.53 0.59 -0.76
CA THR A 384 -26.62 1.47 -0.35
C THR A 384 -26.90 1.26 1.15
N ARG A 385 -27.28 2.33 1.85
CA ARG A 385 -27.54 2.28 3.29
C ARG A 385 -26.37 1.70 4.10
N ALA A 386 -25.13 2.06 3.73
CA ALA A 386 -23.97 1.75 4.55
C ALA A 386 -24.17 2.35 5.95
N PRO A 387 -23.78 1.67 7.04
CA PRO A 387 -23.89 2.22 8.38
C PRO A 387 -23.11 3.54 8.49
N ALA A 388 -23.82 4.61 8.79
CA ALA A 388 -23.18 5.90 9.05
C ALA A 388 -22.37 5.85 10.35
N TYR A 389 -21.19 6.47 10.34
CA TYR A 389 -20.42 6.64 11.56
C TYR A 389 -20.99 7.80 12.40
N ASN A 390 -21.22 7.56 13.67
CA ASN A 390 -21.73 8.58 14.60
C ASN A 390 -20.55 9.19 15.37
N TRP A 391 -20.13 10.36 14.98
CA TRP A 391 -19.03 11.08 15.62
C TRP A 391 -19.38 11.50 17.06
N ASN A 392 -18.54 11.15 18.02
CA ASN A 392 -18.65 11.63 19.40
C ASN A 392 -18.23 13.11 19.47
N ILE A 393 -17.20 13.49 18.73
CA ILE A 393 -16.73 14.88 18.61
C ILE A 393 -17.27 15.45 17.30
N SER A 394 -18.33 16.22 17.40
CA SER A 394 -18.96 16.86 16.22
C SER A 394 -18.11 18.01 15.68
N GLN A 395 -17.47 18.78 16.58
CA GLN A 395 -16.57 19.88 16.27
C GLN A 395 -15.28 19.74 17.10
N PHE A 396 -14.15 19.78 16.44
CA PHE A 396 -12.84 19.75 17.05
C PHE A 396 -12.17 21.12 16.93
N SER A 397 -11.63 21.62 18.03
CA SER A 397 -10.83 22.86 18.02
C SER A 397 -9.39 22.48 17.76
N ARG A 398 -8.90 22.76 16.58
CA ARG A 398 -7.53 22.47 16.18
C ARG A 398 -6.53 23.28 17.00
N PRO A 399 -5.41 22.69 17.45
CA PRO A 399 -4.29 23.45 17.99
C PRO A 399 -3.78 24.51 17.00
N ASP A 400 -3.22 25.61 17.53
CA ASP A 400 -2.57 26.63 16.69
C ASP A 400 -1.45 25.96 15.88
N LYS A 401 -1.45 26.17 14.56
CA LYS A 401 -0.45 25.54 13.67
C LYS A 401 0.99 25.88 14.02
N ARG A 402 1.22 27.00 14.72
CA ARG A 402 2.54 27.43 15.19
C ARG A 402 3.01 26.64 16.42
N SER A 403 2.08 26.00 17.13
CA SER A 403 2.32 25.21 18.35
C SER A 403 2.03 23.72 18.15
N LEU A 404 2.17 23.20 16.93
CA LEU A 404 1.99 21.78 16.67
C LEU A 404 3.18 20.97 17.21
N HIS A 405 2.84 19.94 17.96
CA HIS A 405 3.74 18.87 18.38
C HIS A 405 3.30 17.61 17.65
N ILE A 406 3.88 17.40 16.47
CA ILE A 406 3.50 16.36 15.52
C ILE A 406 4.23 15.06 15.83
N TYR A 407 3.51 13.94 15.84
CA TYR A 407 4.09 12.62 15.88
C TYR A 407 3.81 11.92 14.54
N GLU A 408 4.83 11.81 13.72
CA GLU A 408 4.80 11.10 12.44
C GLU A 408 4.89 9.60 12.71
N LEU A 409 4.00 8.80 12.14
CA LEU A 409 4.01 7.35 12.32
C LEU A 409 3.49 6.58 11.12
N LEU A 410 4.03 5.37 10.96
CA LEU A 410 3.52 4.35 10.05
C LEU A 410 2.76 3.29 10.84
N VAL A 411 1.46 3.12 10.57
CA VAL A 411 0.62 2.14 11.30
C VAL A 411 1.24 0.74 11.32
N ARG A 412 1.85 0.31 10.21
CA ARG A 412 2.54 -0.97 10.06
C ARG A 412 3.71 -1.15 11.02
N ASP A 413 4.54 -0.12 11.21
CA ASP A 413 5.80 -0.20 11.95
C ASP A 413 5.67 0.28 13.40
N PHE A 414 4.53 0.89 13.75
CA PHE A 414 4.25 1.37 15.09
C PHE A 414 3.49 0.35 15.96
N ILE A 415 2.53 -0.40 15.37
CA ILE A 415 1.65 -1.33 16.09
C ILE A 415 1.72 -2.74 15.51
N ALA A 416 1.97 -3.73 16.36
CA ALA A 416 2.11 -5.13 15.95
C ALA A 416 0.84 -5.74 15.34
N THR A 417 -0.32 -5.19 15.62
CA THR A 417 -1.59 -5.58 14.99
C THR A 417 -1.80 -4.94 13.62
N HIS A 418 -0.96 -4.00 13.22
CA HIS A 418 -0.99 -3.26 11.96
C HIS A 418 -2.37 -2.65 11.65
N ASN A 419 -3.11 -2.19 12.67
CA ASN A 419 -4.46 -1.70 12.47
C ASN A 419 -4.80 -0.45 13.29
N TYR A 420 -5.83 0.28 12.86
CA TYR A 420 -6.30 1.50 13.48
C TYR A 420 -6.76 1.30 14.94
N ASP A 421 -7.34 0.15 15.27
CA ASP A 421 -7.80 -0.16 16.64
C ASP A 421 -6.62 -0.26 17.61
N GLY A 422 -5.55 -0.94 17.21
CA GLY A 422 -4.32 -1.03 17.99
C GLY A 422 -3.65 0.33 18.18
N LEU A 423 -3.66 1.17 17.14
CA LEU A 423 -3.13 2.54 17.24
C LEU A 423 -3.96 3.39 18.21
N ARG A 424 -5.30 3.29 18.16
CA ARG A 424 -6.19 3.97 19.11
C ARG A 424 -5.84 3.67 20.58
N ASP A 425 -5.45 2.45 20.86
CA ASP A 425 -5.08 2.03 22.22
C ASP A 425 -3.77 2.69 22.74
N THR A 426 -2.97 3.29 21.86
CA THR A 426 -1.71 3.99 22.22
C THR A 426 -1.87 5.48 22.45
N LEU A 427 -3.04 6.07 22.18
CA LEU A 427 -3.24 7.52 22.24
C LEU A 427 -2.92 8.13 23.63
N ASN A 428 -3.13 7.35 24.70
CA ASN A 428 -2.75 7.80 26.04
C ASN A 428 -1.22 7.99 26.20
N TYR A 429 -0.43 7.19 25.51
CA TYR A 429 1.03 7.36 25.47
C TYR A 429 1.40 8.68 24.78
N LEU A 430 0.87 8.92 23.59
CA LEU A 430 1.13 10.13 22.81
C LEU A 430 0.67 11.41 23.54
N LYS A 431 -0.49 11.34 24.17
CA LYS A 431 -0.99 12.46 25.01
C LYS A 431 -0.07 12.76 26.19
N LYS A 432 0.42 11.72 26.89
CA LYS A 432 1.35 11.88 28.02
C LYS A 432 2.69 12.42 27.57
N LEU A 433 3.16 12.02 26.42
CA LEU A 433 4.37 12.58 25.81
C LEU A 433 4.23 14.08 25.56
N GLY A 434 3.02 14.58 25.33
CA GLY A 434 2.75 16.01 25.05
C GLY A 434 2.43 16.29 23.60
N ILE A 435 2.12 15.25 22.81
CA ILE A 435 1.73 15.35 21.41
C ILE A 435 0.33 15.95 21.29
N ASN A 436 0.14 16.85 20.34
CA ASN A 436 -1.14 17.45 20.00
C ASN A 436 -1.56 17.28 18.52
N ALA A 437 -0.73 16.61 17.71
CA ALA A 437 -1.07 16.21 16.35
C ALA A 437 -0.39 14.89 16.00
N VAL A 438 -1.10 13.98 15.33
CA VAL A 438 -0.55 12.78 14.72
C VAL A 438 -0.53 12.99 13.21
N GLU A 439 0.61 12.75 12.58
CA GLU A 439 0.74 12.66 11.13
C GLU A 439 0.79 11.20 10.73
N LEU A 440 -0.28 10.74 10.07
CA LEU A 440 -0.37 9.38 9.54
C LEU A 440 0.30 9.33 8.17
N MET A 441 1.36 8.54 8.02
CA MET A 441 1.89 8.18 6.70
C MET A 441 0.74 7.64 5.84
N PRO A 442 0.84 7.68 4.49
CA PRO A 442 -0.31 7.52 3.62
C PRO A 442 -1.19 6.31 3.95
N VAL A 443 -2.48 6.55 4.12
CA VAL A 443 -3.50 5.54 4.47
C VAL A 443 -4.47 5.26 3.33
N ASN A 444 -4.25 5.81 2.14
CA ASN A 444 -5.00 5.44 0.94
C ASN A 444 -4.65 4.01 0.51
N GLU A 445 -5.57 3.33 -0.18
CA GLU A 445 -5.25 2.06 -0.85
C GLU A 445 -4.02 2.22 -1.76
N PHE A 446 -3.00 1.46 -1.47
CA PHE A 446 -1.73 1.41 -2.17
C PHE A 446 -1.47 0.01 -2.76
N GLU A 447 -0.51 -0.10 -3.66
CA GLU A 447 -0.18 -1.39 -4.28
C GLU A 447 0.50 -2.33 -3.28
N GLY A 448 -0.08 -3.51 -3.05
CA GLY A 448 0.38 -4.51 -2.09
C GLY A 448 -0.06 -4.24 -0.66
N ASN A 449 0.31 -5.14 0.28
CA ASN A 449 -0.03 -5.01 1.71
C ASN A 449 1.14 -4.50 2.56
N SER A 450 2.34 -4.42 2.01
CA SER A 450 3.55 -4.00 2.74
C SER A 450 4.21 -2.84 2.03
N SER A 451 3.77 -1.63 2.36
CA SER A 451 4.27 -0.38 1.79
C SER A 451 4.39 0.70 2.87
N TRP A 452 5.05 1.79 2.53
CA TRP A 452 4.95 3.05 3.26
C TRP A 452 3.71 3.88 2.84
N GLY A 453 3.02 3.46 1.74
CA GLY A 453 1.83 4.13 1.21
C GLY A 453 2.11 5.13 0.09
N TYR A 454 3.37 5.37 -0.29
CA TYR A 454 3.74 6.31 -1.38
C TYR A 454 3.58 5.72 -2.79
N ASN A 455 2.83 4.64 -2.92
CA ASN A 455 2.42 4.03 -4.18
C ASN A 455 0.88 3.91 -4.27
N PRO A 456 0.14 5.03 -4.17
CA PRO A 456 -1.32 5.01 -4.09
C PRO A 456 -1.95 4.61 -5.42
N SER A 457 -3.10 3.93 -5.33
CA SER A 457 -3.92 3.52 -6.48
C SER A 457 -5.35 4.05 -6.39
N PHE A 458 -5.94 4.11 -5.17
CA PHE A 458 -7.33 4.53 -4.94
C PHE A 458 -7.41 5.58 -3.82
N TYR A 459 -7.61 6.81 -4.21
CA TYR A 459 -7.48 7.98 -3.34
C TYR A 459 -8.66 8.22 -2.40
N PHE A 460 -9.80 7.56 -2.62
CA PHE A 460 -11.01 7.66 -1.77
C PHE A 460 -11.19 6.46 -0.84
N ALA A 461 -10.38 5.43 -0.98
CA ALA A 461 -10.45 4.22 -0.18
C ALA A 461 -9.32 4.20 0.86
N PRO A 462 -9.63 4.05 2.17
CA PRO A 462 -8.60 3.72 3.16
C PRO A 462 -8.10 2.29 2.93
N ASP A 463 -6.80 2.07 3.13
CA ASP A 463 -6.17 0.79 2.90
C ASP A 463 -6.70 -0.28 3.87
N LYS A 464 -7.14 -1.40 3.31
CA LYS A 464 -7.74 -2.52 4.04
C LYS A 464 -6.76 -3.23 4.96
N TYR A 465 -5.46 -3.14 4.69
CA TYR A 465 -4.44 -3.74 5.53
C TYR A 465 -4.37 -3.11 6.93
N TYR A 466 -4.88 -1.87 7.07
CA TYR A 466 -4.98 -1.19 8.36
C TYR A 466 -6.37 -1.29 8.99
N GLY A 467 -7.37 -1.85 8.29
CA GLY A 467 -8.70 -2.08 8.82
C GLY A 467 -9.83 -1.37 8.07
N PRO A 468 -11.08 -1.54 8.51
CA PRO A 468 -12.24 -0.95 7.87
C PRO A 468 -12.32 0.58 8.07
N LYS A 469 -13.04 1.26 7.16
CA LYS A 469 -13.21 2.71 7.19
C LYS A 469 -13.73 3.26 8.53
N ASN A 470 -14.58 2.52 9.22
CA ASN A 470 -15.11 2.97 10.51
C ASN A 470 -14.05 2.92 11.62
N SER A 471 -13.11 1.96 11.61
CA SER A 471 -12.00 1.94 12.56
C SER A 471 -11.07 3.15 12.40
N LEU A 472 -10.84 3.63 11.16
CA LEU A 472 -10.12 4.89 10.94
C LEU A 472 -10.89 6.09 11.50
N LYS A 473 -12.23 6.15 11.28
CA LYS A 473 -13.06 7.20 11.87
C LYS A 473 -13.06 7.15 13.40
N GLU A 474 -13.10 5.95 14.00
CA GLU A 474 -12.98 5.76 15.44
C GLU A 474 -11.63 6.22 15.99
N LEU A 475 -10.54 5.98 15.27
CA LEU A 475 -9.24 6.50 15.62
C LEU A 475 -9.21 8.04 15.62
N ILE A 476 -9.72 8.67 14.55
CA ILE A 476 -9.77 10.14 14.44
C ILE A 476 -10.62 10.75 15.56
N ASP A 477 -11.81 10.19 15.80
CA ASP A 477 -12.72 10.63 16.87
C ASP A 477 -12.08 10.50 18.26
N ALA A 478 -11.32 9.41 18.48
CA ALA A 478 -10.56 9.20 19.70
C ALA A 478 -9.39 10.21 19.83
N CYS A 479 -8.68 10.52 18.72
CA CYS A 479 -7.67 11.59 18.71
C CYS A 479 -8.28 12.92 19.11
N HIS A 480 -9.38 13.33 18.48
CA HIS A 480 -10.11 14.56 18.79
C HIS A 480 -10.56 14.61 20.26
N SER A 481 -11.05 13.48 20.80
CA SER A 481 -11.44 13.37 22.21
C SER A 481 -10.27 13.58 23.18
N ASN A 482 -9.04 13.34 22.71
CA ASN A 482 -7.81 13.55 23.46
C ASN A 482 -7.15 14.90 23.19
N GLY A 483 -7.74 15.76 22.35
CA GLY A 483 -7.16 17.05 21.95
C GLY A 483 -6.02 16.91 20.94
N ILE A 484 -5.97 15.80 20.20
CA ILE A 484 -4.94 15.47 19.22
C ILE A 484 -5.55 15.64 17.81
N ALA A 485 -4.96 16.48 16.99
CA ALA A 485 -5.30 16.62 15.58
C ALA A 485 -4.78 15.43 14.76
N VAL A 486 -5.42 15.13 13.62
CA VAL A 486 -4.98 14.09 12.71
C VAL A 486 -4.66 14.70 11.35
N ILE A 487 -3.40 14.64 10.96
CA ILE A 487 -2.86 15.11 9.68
C ILE A 487 -2.67 13.87 8.80
N MET A 488 -3.14 13.95 7.57
CA MET A 488 -2.94 12.88 6.60
C MET A 488 -1.77 13.23 5.69
N ASP A 489 -0.80 12.34 5.61
CA ASP A 489 0.19 12.38 4.55
C ASP A 489 -0.46 11.94 3.24
N ILE A 490 -0.42 12.78 2.21
CA ILE A 490 -1.15 12.58 0.97
C ILE A 490 -0.24 12.73 -0.25
N VAL A 491 -0.28 11.71 -1.10
CA VAL A 491 0.52 11.64 -2.33
C VAL A 491 -0.33 12.09 -3.51
N LEU A 492 -0.08 13.29 -4.03
CA LEU A 492 -0.79 13.85 -5.18
C LEU A 492 0.17 14.29 -6.29
N ASP A 493 1.44 13.90 -6.21
CA ASP A 493 2.43 14.07 -7.25
C ASP A 493 2.26 13.01 -8.35
N HIS A 494 2.00 11.78 -7.97
CA HIS A 494 2.00 10.63 -8.87
C HIS A 494 0.97 9.56 -8.49
N SER A 495 0.79 8.57 -9.37
CA SER A 495 0.03 7.34 -9.14
C SER A 495 0.75 6.15 -9.78
N TYR A 496 0.24 4.92 -9.55
CA TYR A 496 0.87 3.70 -10.05
C TYR A 496 -0.05 2.88 -10.97
N GLU A 497 0.43 1.70 -11.42
CA GLU A 497 -0.23 0.92 -12.48
C GLU A 497 -1.63 0.41 -12.14
N GLN A 498 -1.91 0.18 -10.86
CA GLN A 498 -3.24 -0.28 -10.42
C GLN A 498 -4.30 0.82 -10.47
N SER A 499 -3.90 2.08 -10.61
CA SER A 499 -4.84 3.20 -10.72
C SER A 499 -5.70 3.09 -11.99
N PRO A 500 -7.05 3.13 -11.88
CA PRO A 500 -7.93 3.10 -13.03
C PRO A 500 -7.72 4.27 -13.99
N MET A 501 -7.31 5.44 -13.50
CA MET A 501 -6.99 6.62 -14.31
C MET A 501 -5.76 6.41 -15.20
N VAL A 502 -4.78 5.62 -14.71
CA VAL A 502 -3.64 5.18 -15.52
C VAL A 502 -4.11 4.13 -16.53
N GLN A 503 -4.81 3.09 -16.08
CA GLN A 503 -5.22 1.96 -16.92
C GLN A 503 -6.11 2.36 -18.10
N MET A 504 -7.01 3.33 -17.91
CA MET A 504 -7.92 3.80 -18.96
C MET A 504 -7.21 4.44 -20.15
N TYR A 505 -6.05 5.05 -19.93
CA TYR A 505 -5.30 5.79 -20.93
C TYR A 505 -3.82 5.46 -20.83
N PHE A 506 -3.47 4.23 -21.16
CA PHE A 506 -2.12 3.71 -21.07
C PHE A 506 -1.59 3.22 -22.42
N ASN A 507 -0.37 3.62 -22.75
CA ASN A 507 0.34 3.16 -23.93
C ASN A 507 1.27 2.00 -23.55
N THR A 508 0.81 0.77 -23.75
CA THR A 508 1.58 -0.45 -23.43
C THR A 508 2.86 -0.60 -24.28
N ALA A 509 2.97 0.08 -25.42
CA ALA A 509 4.16 0.00 -26.28
C ALA A 509 5.33 0.82 -25.71
N THR A 510 5.04 1.93 -25.03
CA THR A 510 6.07 2.80 -24.41
C THR A 510 6.13 2.65 -22.88
N ASN A 511 5.16 1.96 -22.29
CA ASN A 511 4.97 1.83 -20.83
C ASN A 511 4.78 3.20 -20.15
N GLU A 512 3.98 4.06 -20.75
CA GLU A 512 3.71 5.43 -20.31
C GLU A 512 2.22 5.75 -20.41
N PRO A 513 1.71 6.78 -19.70
CA PRO A 513 0.39 7.31 -19.96
C PRO A 513 0.23 7.69 -21.44
N ALA A 514 -0.92 7.42 -22.01
CA ALA A 514 -1.22 7.81 -23.39
C ALA A 514 -1.31 9.36 -23.51
N SER A 515 -1.04 9.88 -24.69
CA SER A 515 -1.04 11.34 -24.92
C SER A 515 -2.40 12.02 -24.73
N ASP A 516 -3.47 11.25 -24.70
CA ASP A 516 -4.84 11.68 -24.43
C ASP A 516 -5.29 11.42 -22.99
N ASN A 517 -4.36 11.00 -22.11
CA ASN A 517 -4.69 10.86 -20.68
C ASN A 517 -5.02 12.24 -20.09
N PRO A 518 -6.22 12.42 -19.51
CA PRO A 518 -6.65 13.73 -19.04
C PRO A 518 -6.00 14.15 -17.70
N TRP A 519 -5.37 13.22 -16.96
CA TRP A 519 -4.82 13.48 -15.62
C TRP A 519 -3.31 13.51 -15.59
N PHE A 520 -2.63 12.67 -16.38
CA PHE A 520 -1.19 12.44 -16.25
C PHE A 520 -0.38 13.04 -17.38
N ASN A 521 0.83 13.46 -17.08
CA ASN A 521 1.83 13.75 -18.09
C ASN A 521 2.29 12.44 -18.77
N VAL A 522 2.56 12.48 -20.06
CA VAL A 522 3.17 11.33 -20.78
C VAL A 522 4.55 11.03 -20.19
N THR A 523 5.33 12.08 -20.01
CA THR A 523 6.64 12.03 -19.36
C THR A 523 6.67 13.07 -18.27
N ALA A 524 7.12 12.70 -17.07
CA ALA A 524 7.22 13.62 -15.95
C ALA A 524 8.08 14.83 -16.29
N PRO A 525 7.69 16.05 -15.92
CA PRO A 525 8.50 17.25 -16.11
C PRO A 525 9.83 17.21 -15.37
N HIS A 526 9.88 16.52 -14.22
CA HIS A 526 11.05 16.41 -13.35
C HIS A 526 11.78 15.08 -13.55
N GLN A 527 12.63 15.01 -14.57
CA GLN A 527 13.27 13.76 -15.00
C GLN A 527 14.36 13.25 -14.05
N SER A 528 14.89 14.07 -13.16
CA SER A 528 15.94 13.66 -12.21
C SER A 528 15.42 12.83 -11.03
N ILE A 529 14.17 13.01 -10.65
CA ILE A 529 13.49 12.28 -9.58
C ILE A 529 12.08 11.93 -10.08
N GLN A 530 11.82 10.66 -10.34
CA GLN A 530 10.53 10.19 -10.86
C GLN A 530 9.97 9.08 -9.97
N PHE A 531 8.70 9.21 -9.65
CA PHE A 531 7.92 8.19 -8.96
C PHE A 531 6.66 7.91 -9.79
N GLY A 532 6.33 6.65 -10.06
CA GLY A 532 5.11 6.29 -10.77
C GLY A 532 4.83 7.11 -12.04
N TYR A 533 3.56 7.51 -12.21
CA TYR A 533 3.05 8.34 -13.31
C TYR A 533 2.63 9.71 -12.76
N ASP A 534 3.24 10.77 -13.28
CA ASP A 534 3.16 12.13 -12.79
C ASP A 534 1.84 12.82 -13.13
N PHE A 535 1.17 13.42 -12.16
CA PHE A 535 -0.07 14.18 -12.37
C PHE A 535 0.19 15.53 -13.05
N ASN A 536 -0.58 15.81 -14.10
CA ASN A 536 -0.59 17.13 -14.70
C ASN A 536 -1.53 18.09 -13.96
N HIS A 537 -1.02 18.81 -12.99
CA HIS A 537 -1.79 19.75 -12.16
C HIS A 537 -2.36 20.96 -12.90
N THR A 538 -2.08 21.12 -14.19
CA THR A 538 -2.64 22.21 -15.01
C THR A 538 -3.93 21.82 -15.72
N THR A 539 -4.24 20.52 -15.85
CA THR A 539 -5.50 20.07 -16.47
C THR A 539 -6.70 20.26 -15.52
N ASP A 540 -7.86 20.54 -16.09
CA ASP A 540 -9.09 20.68 -15.30
C ASP A 540 -9.52 19.35 -14.67
N ALA A 541 -9.22 18.22 -15.33
CA ALA A 541 -9.50 16.89 -14.80
C ALA A 541 -8.72 16.60 -13.52
N THR A 542 -7.42 16.90 -13.50
CA THR A 542 -6.59 16.74 -12.29
C THR A 542 -7.01 17.71 -11.18
N LYS A 543 -7.26 18.98 -11.51
CA LYS A 543 -7.72 19.95 -10.52
C LYS A 543 -9.01 19.49 -9.85
N TYR A 544 -10.00 19.07 -10.64
CA TYR A 544 -11.27 18.57 -10.12
C TYR A 544 -11.08 17.32 -9.25
N PHE A 545 -10.27 16.38 -9.71
CA PHE A 545 -9.98 15.16 -8.96
C PHE A 545 -9.31 15.46 -7.62
N VAL A 546 -8.25 16.28 -7.62
CA VAL A 546 -7.54 16.70 -6.39
C VAL A 546 -8.48 17.39 -5.42
N ASP A 547 -9.31 18.31 -5.90
CA ASP A 547 -10.29 19.02 -5.07
C ASP A 547 -11.28 18.04 -4.41
N ARG A 548 -11.78 17.04 -5.17
CA ARG A 548 -12.68 16.00 -4.65
C ARG A 548 -12.00 15.11 -3.60
N VAL A 549 -10.73 14.74 -3.80
CA VAL A 549 -9.96 13.96 -2.82
C VAL A 549 -9.81 14.74 -1.52
N LEU A 550 -9.36 15.99 -1.60
CA LEU A 550 -9.14 16.83 -0.41
C LEU A 550 -10.45 17.09 0.34
N GLN A 551 -11.52 17.42 -0.37
CA GLN A 551 -12.84 17.59 0.24
C GLN A 551 -13.29 16.32 0.97
N PHE A 552 -13.15 15.16 0.34
CA PHE A 552 -13.57 13.88 0.90
C PHE A 552 -12.88 13.59 2.25
N TRP A 553 -11.57 13.70 2.32
CA TRP A 553 -10.85 13.41 3.55
C TRP A 553 -11.12 14.44 4.66
N LEU A 554 -11.31 15.71 4.30
CA LEU A 554 -11.68 16.77 5.25
C LEU A 554 -13.09 16.61 5.80
N THR A 555 -14.05 16.17 4.98
CA THR A 555 -15.47 16.15 5.37
C THR A 555 -15.95 14.79 5.83
N GLU A 556 -15.60 13.71 5.14
CA GLU A 556 -16.06 12.36 5.45
C GLU A 556 -15.26 11.74 6.61
N TYR A 557 -13.95 12.01 6.67
CA TYR A 557 -13.07 11.50 7.72
C TYR A 557 -12.72 12.56 8.78
N LYS A 558 -13.07 13.82 8.56
CA LYS A 558 -12.71 14.93 9.45
C LYS A 558 -11.21 15.01 9.73
N MET A 559 -10.38 14.74 8.72
CA MET A 559 -8.95 15.02 8.82
C MET A 559 -8.73 16.51 9.10
N ASP A 560 -7.72 16.83 9.93
CA ASP A 560 -7.46 18.22 10.34
C ASP A 560 -6.57 18.96 9.37
N GLY A 561 -6.01 18.29 8.41
CA GLY A 561 -5.18 18.84 7.35
C GLY A 561 -4.35 17.77 6.67
N PHE A 562 -3.41 18.22 5.85
CA PHE A 562 -2.58 17.36 5.04
C PHE A 562 -1.11 17.75 5.15
N ARG A 563 -0.24 16.74 5.10
CA ARG A 563 1.14 16.86 4.63
C ARG A 563 1.16 16.40 3.17
N PHE A 564 1.52 17.28 2.27
CA PHE A 564 1.62 16.99 0.84
C PHE A 564 3.01 16.46 0.52
N ASP A 565 3.06 15.24 0.02
CA ASP A 565 4.28 14.56 -0.40
C ASP A 565 4.87 15.22 -1.64
N PHE A 566 6.19 15.34 -1.68
CA PHE A 566 7.02 15.73 -2.83
C PHE A 566 6.47 16.93 -3.64
N THR A 567 6.06 18.01 -2.97
CA THR A 567 5.39 19.16 -3.62
C THR A 567 6.28 19.92 -4.61
N LYS A 568 7.60 19.76 -4.56
CA LYS A 568 8.47 20.29 -5.61
C LYS A 568 8.25 19.60 -6.97
N GLY A 569 7.73 18.37 -6.96
CA GLY A 569 7.33 17.62 -8.16
C GLY A 569 6.07 18.15 -8.85
N PHE A 570 5.26 18.99 -8.20
CA PHE A 570 4.04 19.56 -8.82
C PHE A 570 4.34 20.52 -9.97
N THR A 571 5.62 20.78 -10.24
CA THR A 571 6.05 21.62 -11.36
C THR A 571 5.61 21.05 -12.70
N GLN A 572 5.26 21.93 -13.64
CA GLN A 572 5.06 21.58 -15.05
C GLN A 572 6.23 22.09 -15.94
N LYS A 573 7.26 22.62 -15.29
CA LYS A 573 8.47 23.06 -15.96
C LYS A 573 9.40 21.86 -16.16
N GLN A 574 9.88 21.67 -17.39
CA GLN A 574 10.89 20.64 -17.69
C GLN A 574 12.20 20.92 -16.95
N THR A 575 12.66 19.94 -16.17
CA THR A 575 13.91 19.98 -15.41
C THR A 575 14.72 18.71 -15.66
N THR A 576 16.04 18.85 -15.67
CA THR A 576 16.95 17.74 -16.00
C THR A 576 17.82 17.29 -14.84
N ASN A 577 17.83 18.06 -13.76
CA ASN A 577 18.60 17.78 -12.56
C ASN A 577 17.91 18.39 -11.33
N ASP A 578 18.35 18.00 -10.13
CA ASP A 578 17.72 18.42 -8.88
C ASP A 578 17.89 19.93 -8.60
N ASN A 579 18.97 20.57 -9.06
CA ASN A 579 19.13 22.02 -8.91
C ASN A 579 18.10 22.79 -9.73
N ASP A 580 17.80 22.33 -10.96
CA ASP A 580 16.76 22.92 -11.81
C ASP A 580 15.36 22.69 -11.21
N LEU A 581 15.11 21.50 -10.65
CA LEU A 581 13.86 21.15 -9.99
C LEU A 581 13.66 22.00 -8.73
N SER A 582 14.72 22.23 -7.96
CA SER A 582 14.67 23.02 -6.74
C SER A 582 14.69 24.53 -6.98
N ALA A 583 14.94 24.99 -8.22
CA ALA A 583 14.94 26.41 -8.57
C ALA A 583 13.54 27.05 -8.44
N TYR A 584 13.51 28.37 -8.27
CA TYR A 584 12.27 29.14 -8.12
C TYR A 584 11.30 28.94 -9.29
N ASP A 585 10.05 28.55 -8.99
CA ASP A 585 9.01 28.23 -9.99
C ASP A 585 7.66 28.87 -9.65
N THR A 586 7.31 29.92 -10.40
CA THR A 586 6.01 30.61 -10.24
C THR A 586 4.81 29.75 -10.63
N GLY A 587 4.98 28.78 -11.54
CA GLY A 587 3.94 27.85 -11.95
C GLY A 587 3.55 26.94 -10.80
N ARG A 588 4.55 26.36 -10.15
CA ARG A 588 4.40 25.50 -8.98
C ARG A 588 3.78 26.28 -7.79
N ILE A 589 4.25 27.50 -7.51
CA ILE A 589 3.62 28.38 -6.51
C ILE A 589 2.13 28.54 -6.80
N SER A 590 1.75 28.83 -8.06
CA SER A 590 0.35 29.02 -8.43
C SER A 590 -0.50 27.77 -8.21
N ILE A 591 0.03 26.58 -8.47
CA ILE A 591 -0.63 25.29 -8.24
C ILE A 591 -0.85 25.08 -6.74
N LEU A 592 0.18 25.25 -5.93
CA LEU A 592 0.13 25.05 -4.48
C LEU A 592 -0.78 26.10 -3.80
N THR A 593 -0.73 27.37 -4.22
CA THR A 593 -1.64 28.41 -3.73
C THR A 593 -3.09 28.08 -4.05
N ARG A 594 -3.40 27.56 -5.27
CA ARG A 594 -4.75 27.11 -5.62
C ARG A 594 -5.21 25.98 -4.69
N ILE A 595 -4.37 24.97 -4.45
CA ILE A 595 -4.69 23.84 -3.55
C ILE A 595 -4.93 24.35 -2.13
N ASN A 596 -4.04 25.20 -1.61
CA ASN A 596 -4.17 25.81 -0.29
C ASN A 596 -5.50 26.58 -0.14
N ASN A 597 -5.85 27.39 -1.13
CA ASN A 597 -7.10 28.15 -1.13
C ASN A 597 -8.32 27.22 -1.17
N TYR A 598 -8.25 26.10 -1.91
CA TYR A 598 -9.34 25.13 -1.93
C TYR A 598 -9.51 24.45 -0.58
N VAL A 599 -8.43 23.95 0.04
CA VAL A 599 -8.46 23.35 1.39
C VAL A 599 -9.13 24.31 2.38
N HIS A 600 -8.71 25.58 2.42
CA HIS A 600 -9.28 26.57 3.34
C HIS A 600 -10.70 27.00 2.98
N SER A 601 -11.13 26.83 1.73
CA SER A 601 -12.53 27.05 1.35
C SER A 601 -13.46 25.95 1.90
N VAL A 602 -12.96 24.74 2.12
CA VAL A 602 -13.68 23.61 2.71
C VAL A 602 -13.62 23.67 4.23
N VAL A 603 -12.41 23.81 4.79
CA VAL A 603 -12.15 23.91 6.24
C VAL A 603 -11.16 25.04 6.48
N PRO A 604 -11.62 26.21 6.97
CA PRO A 604 -10.81 27.42 7.02
C PRO A 604 -9.54 27.37 7.86
N ASP A 605 -9.47 26.50 8.86
CA ASP A 605 -8.36 26.34 9.79
C ASP A 605 -7.63 24.99 9.61
N ALA A 606 -7.82 24.31 8.48
CA ALA A 606 -7.11 23.07 8.16
C ALA A 606 -5.60 23.31 7.95
N TYR A 607 -4.79 22.33 8.32
CA TYR A 607 -3.35 22.41 8.12
C TYR A 607 -2.97 22.08 6.67
N VAL A 608 -2.06 22.88 6.11
CA VAL A 608 -1.40 22.61 4.83
C VAL A 608 0.09 22.62 5.07
N ILE A 609 0.70 21.44 5.07
CA ILE A 609 2.13 21.22 5.29
C ILE A 609 2.72 20.67 4.00
N LEU A 610 3.83 21.24 3.55
CA LEU A 610 4.47 20.88 2.29
C LEU A 610 5.84 20.25 2.54
N GLU A 611 6.03 19.05 2.02
CA GLU A 611 7.37 18.54 1.76
C GLU A 611 7.87 19.19 0.44
N HIS A 612 8.61 20.29 0.56
CA HIS A 612 8.92 21.11 -0.60
C HIS A 612 10.38 21.10 -1.01
N PHE A 613 11.27 21.45 -0.10
CA PHE A 613 12.74 21.44 -0.29
C PHE A 613 13.22 22.13 -1.57
N ALA A 614 12.55 23.19 -1.98
CA ALA A 614 13.01 24.09 -3.04
C ALA A 614 13.90 25.22 -2.47
N VAL A 615 14.27 26.18 -3.32
CA VAL A 615 15.03 27.34 -2.86
C VAL A 615 14.24 28.14 -1.81
N ASN A 616 14.92 28.61 -0.78
CA ASN A 616 14.29 29.31 0.36
C ASN A 616 13.40 30.48 -0.07
N GLN A 617 13.73 31.17 -1.16
CA GLN A 617 12.92 32.26 -1.70
C GLN A 617 11.51 31.80 -2.08
N GLU A 618 11.36 30.61 -2.64
CA GLU A 618 10.05 30.03 -2.97
C GLU A 618 9.28 29.62 -1.71
N GLU A 619 9.96 28.96 -0.77
CA GLU A 619 9.36 28.55 0.50
C GLU A 619 8.83 29.77 1.30
N LEU A 620 9.54 30.91 1.26
CA LEU A 620 9.08 32.14 1.90
C LEU A 620 7.78 32.68 1.27
N VAL A 621 7.61 32.53 -0.04
CA VAL A 621 6.35 32.91 -0.72
C VAL A 621 5.21 32.00 -0.25
N LEU A 622 5.41 30.66 -0.27
CA LEU A 622 4.41 29.70 0.17
C LEU A 622 4.02 29.89 1.66
N ALA A 623 5.02 30.17 2.51
CA ALA A 623 4.78 30.48 3.92
C ALA A 623 3.98 31.78 4.11
N SER A 624 4.20 32.79 3.27
CA SER A 624 3.44 34.05 3.32
C SER A 624 1.95 33.86 2.94
N GLU A 625 1.63 32.81 2.19
CA GLU A 625 0.27 32.37 1.87
C GLU A 625 -0.34 31.48 2.98
N GLY A 626 0.36 31.28 4.09
CA GLY A 626 -0.10 30.56 5.26
C GLY A 626 0.19 29.04 5.26
N MET A 627 0.90 28.52 4.27
CA MET A 627 1.35 27.12 4.24
C MET A 627 2.52 26.90 5.21
N MET A 628 2.62 25.70 5.77
CA MET A 628 3.77 25.28 6.58
C MET A 628 4.74 24.44 5.72
N LEU A 629 6.02 24.56 5.98
CA LEU A 629 7.07 23.91 5.20
C LEU A 629 7.87 22.95 6.09
N TRP A 630 8.17 21.75 5.61
CA TRP A 630 9.11 20.86 6.26
C TRP A 630 10.51 21.46 6.29
N GLY A 631 11.15 21.37 7.45
CA GLY A 631 12.49 21.88 7.72
C GLY A 631 13.46 20.79 8.14
N ASN A 632 14.07 20.11 7.18
CA ASN A 632 15.02 19.04 7.44
C ASN A 632 16.31 19.58 8.12
N ALA A 633 16.54 19.18 9.36
CA ALA A 633 17.75 19.46 10.12
C ALA A 633 18.52 18.19 10.52
N ASN A 634 18.14 17.04 9.96
CA ASN A 634 18.71 15.73 10.31
C ASN A 634 20.22 15.67 10.21
N TYR A 635 20.80 16.14 9.09
CA TYR A 635 22.24 16.13 8.91
C TYR A 635 22.97 16.85 10.05
N ASN A 636 22.53 18.06 10.38
CA ASN A 636 23.19 18.91 11.39
C ASN A 636 23.05 18.32 12.80
N PHE A 637 21.86 17.81 13.15
CA PHE A 637 21.68 17.12 14.43
C PHE A 637 22.47 15.82 14.51
N ASN A 638 22.58 15.06 13.41
CA ASN A 638 23.44 13.88 13.36
C ASN A 638 24.91 14.25 13.59
N GLN A 639 25.46 15.29 12.93
CA GLN A 639 26.83 15.73 13.16
C GLN A 639 27.05 16.17 14.61
N ALA A 640 26.12 16.95 15.16
CA ALA A 640 26.18 17.41 16.55
C ALA A 640 26.13 16.24 17.53
N THR A 641 25.18 15.31 17.39
CA THR A 641 25.04 14.18 18.33
C THR A 641 26.20 13.19 18.21
N MET A 642 26.72 12.95 17.00
CA MET A 642 27.92 12.14 16.81
C MET A 642 29.21 12.79 17.33
N GLY A 643 29.21 14.08 17.66
CA GLY A 643 30.39 14.80 18.17
C GLY A 643 31.37 15.22 17.07
N TYR A 644 30.87 15.51 15.85
CA TYR A 644 31.64 16.05 14.72
C TYR A 644 31.29 17.52 14.52
N LEU A 645 32.29 18.39 14.62
CA LEU A 645 32.09 19.84 14.63
C LEU A 645 32.69 20.53 13.39
N ASP A 646 33.29 19.76 12.48
CA ASP A 646 34.04 20.27 11.35
C ASP A 646 33.18 21.04 10.35
N ASN A 647 33.71 22.13 9.81
CA ASN A 647 33.07 22.94 8.75
C ASN A 647 31.63 23.38 9.09
N ASP A 648 31.35 23.66 10.37
CA ASP A 648 30.03 24.04 10.86
C ASP A 648 28.89 23.00 10.56
N GLY A 649 29.25 21.75 10.21
CA GLY A 649 28.32 20.71 9.91
C GLY A 649 27.36 20.40 11.06
N SER A 650 27.72 20.71 12.28
CA SER A 650 26.89 20.57 13.50
C SER A 650 26.04 21.80 13.83
N ASP A 651 26.04 22.84 12.99
CA ASP A 651 25.19 24.03 13.21
C ASP A 651 23.78 23.75 12.69
N PHE A 652 22.84 23.62 13.62
CA PHE A 652 21.43 23.35 13.31
C PHE A 652 20.54 24.61 13.33
N SER A 653 21.13 25.80 13.13
CA SER A 653 20.38 27.07 13.06
C SER A 653 19.32 27.08 11.95
N GLN A 654 19.49 26.27 10.91
CA GLN A 654 18.49 26.12 9.85
C GLN A 654 17.14 25.57 10.33
N ALA A 655 17.06 24.99 11.53
CA ALA A 655 15.80 24.61 12.17
C ALA A 655 15.05 25.82 12.75
N ILE A 656 15.68 27.00 12.82
CA ILE A 656 15.11 28.22 13.36
C ILE A 656 14.46 29.02 12.22
N PHE A 657 13.17 29.28 12.31
CA PHE A 657 12.40 29.95 11.26
C PHE A 657 12.95 31.35 10.92
N THR A 658 13.39 32.13 11.92
CA THR A 658 13.98 33.46 11.71
C THR A 658 15.35 33.42 11.03
N ALA A 659 16.16 32.35 11.26
CA ALA A 659 17.42 32.14 10.55
C ALA A 659 17.21 31.92 9.05
N ARG A 660 16.07 31.39 8.66
CA ARG A 660 15.63 31.20 7.27
C ARG A 660 14.76 32.36 6.75
N SER A 661 14.65 33.47 7.52
CA SER A 661 13.89 34.66 7.15
C SER A 661 12.37 34.51 7.06
N TYR A 662 11.80 33.46 7.65
CA TYR A 662 10.34 33.33 7.77
C TYR A 662 9.81 34.40 8.71
N GLN A 663 8.69 35.01 8.37
CA GLN A 663 8.04 36.02 9.20
C GLN A 663 7.19 35.40 10.34
N GLU A 664 6.59 34.24 10.07
CA GLU A 664 5.82 33.45 11.01
C GLU A 664 6.52 32.09 11.24
N PRO A 665 6.33 31.46 12.40
CA PRO A 665 6.96 30.16 12.68
C PRO A 665 6.26 29.01 11.96
N TYR A 666 6.23 29.04 10.63
CA TYR A 666 5.62 28.02 9.78
C TYR A 666 6.61 26.96 9.28
N LEU A 667 7.77 26.89 9.88
CA LEU A 667 8.77 25.86 9.60
C LEU A 667 8.56 24.67 10.51
N VAL A 668 8.03 23.56 9.98
CA VAL A 668 7.92 22.28 10.68
C VAL A 668 9.31 21.64 10.65
N SER A 669 10.17 22.03 11.58
CA SER A 669 11.51 21.48 11.66
C SER A 669 11.49 20.08 12.27
N TYR A 670 12.45 19.24 11.89
CA TYR A 670 12.63 17.92 12.47
C TYR A 670 14.09 17.47 12.54
N MET A 671 14.38 16.60 13.51
CA MET A 671 15.66 15.91 13.64
C MET A 671 15.69 14.59 12.88
N GLU A 672 14.54 13.92 12.80
CA GLU A 672 14.30 12.64 12.14
C GLU A 672 12.95 12.66 11.42
N SER A 673 12.86 11.96 10.29
CA SER A 673 11.63 11.59 9.60
C SER A 673 11.78 10.17 9.04
N HIS A 674 10.76 9.66 8.36
CA HIS A 674 10.83 8.35 7.71
C HIS A 674 11.91 8.29 6.60
N ASP A 675 12.30 9.43 6.02
CA ASP A 675 13.26 9.49 4.91
C ASP A 675 14.71 9.61 5.33
N GLU A 676 15.00 10.03 6.57
CA GLU A 676 16.35 10.25 7.05
C GLU A 676 16.82 9.16 8.02
N GLU A 677 18.14 9.12 8.22
CA GLU A 677 18.72 8.15 9.14
C GLU A 677 18.53 8.58 10.61
N ARG A 678 18.27 7.63 11.48
CA ARG A 678 18.05 7.80 12.91
C ARG A 678 19.31 8.34 13.61
N LEU A 679 19.14 9.34 14.49
CA LEU A 679 20.21 9.88 15.29
C LEU A 679 20.91 8.81 16.13
N MET A 680 20.12 7.98 16.80
CA MET A 680 20.65 6.93 17.68
C MET A 680 21.46 5.89 16.91
N TYR A 681 20.98 5.46 15.75
CA TYR A 681 21.73 4.57 14.85
C TYR A 681 23.06 5.19 14.42
N LYS A 682 23.04 6.46 14.01
CA LYS A 682 24.26 7.20 13.59
C LYS A 682 25.24 7.32 14.75
N ASN A 683 24.78 7.66 15.95
CA ASN A 683 25.61 7.77 17.14
C ASN A 683 26.29 6.44 17.47
N ILE A 684 25.55 5.34 17.54
CA ILE A 684 26.09 4.02 17.84
C ILE A 684 27.06 3.55 16.76
N LYS A 685 26.73 3.76 15.49
CA LYS A 685 27.51 3.22 14.37
C LYS A 685 28.74 4.06 14.02
N TYR A 686 28.59 5.38 14.07
CA TYR A 686 29.56 6.33 13.52
C TYR A 686 29.98 7.42 14.52
N GLY A 687 29.49 7.41 15.76
CA GLY A 687 29.82 8.42 16.76
C GLY A 687 31.31 8.55 17.01
N ASN A 688 31.75 9.74 17.44
CA ASN A 688 33.14 10.06 17.72
C ASN A 688 33.67 9.18 18.87
N ARG A 689 34.88 8.66 18.71
CA ARG A 689 35.56 7.76 19.66
C ARG A 689 36.91 8.32 20.13
N SER A 690 37.19 9.57 19.81
CA SER A 690 38.41 10.23 20.28
C SER A 690 38.25 10.66 21.76
N GLY A 691 39.28 10.42 22.57
CA GLY A 691 39.26 10.80 23.97
C GLY A 691 38.61 9.79 24.91
N SER A 692 38.26 10.25 26.13
CA SER A 692 37.67 9.43 27.18
C SER A 692 36.15 9.32 27.13
N TYR A 693 35.48 10.23 26.41
CA TYR A 693 34.03 10.23 26.17
C TYR A 693 33.73 9.62 24.80
N VAL A 694 33.50 8.33 24.81
CA VAL A 694 33.22 7.56 23.57
C VAL A 694 31.72 7.54 23.28
N ILE A 695 31.34 7.85 22.06
CA ILE A 695 29.93 7.80 21.59
C ILE A 695 29.69 6.50 20.83
N GLN A 696 30.56 6.16 19.88
CA GLN A 696 30.43 4.96 19.06
C GLN A 696 30.38 3.70 19.90
N GLY A 697 29.30 2.92 19.77
CA GLY A 697 29.10 1.68 20.50
C GLY A 697 28.67 1.83 21.96
N ASP A 698 28.61 3.05 22.48
CA ASP A 698 28.12 3.34 23.83
C ASP A 698 26.67 3.84 23.78
N THR A 699 25.74 3.00 24.15
CA THR A 699 24.30 3.30 24.17
C THR A 699 23.96 4.43 25.13
N VAL A 700 24.60 4.49 26.31
CA VAL A 700 24.29 5.50 27.34
C VAL A 700 24.75 6.88 26.89
N ASN A 701 26.00 6.99 26.41
CA ASN A 701 26.51 8.25 25.92
C ASN A 701 25.75 8.72 24.65
N SER A 702 25.37 7.76 23.77
CA SER A 702 24.56 8.05 22.58
C SER A 702 23.19 8.61 22.95
N LEU A 703 22.50 8.04 23.95
CA LEU A 703 21.22 8.55 24.45
C LEU A 703 21.38 9.94 25.07
N LYS A 704 22.42 10.18 25.90
CA LYS A 704 22.71 11.53 26.45
C LYS A 704 22.93 12.59 25.37
N ARG A 705 23.53 12.22 24.24
CA ARG A 705 23.65 13.09 23.07
C ARG A 705 22.30 13.45 22.47
N ASN A 706 21.38 12.46 22.41
CA ASN A 706 20.01 12.69 21.95
C ASN A 706 19.22 13.54 22.93
N GLU A 707 19.42 13.39 24.25
CA GLU A 707 18.85 14.28 25.27
C GLU A 707 19.25 15.74 25.06
N ALA A 708 20.59 15.98 24.87
CA ALA A 708 21.09 17.33 24.58
C ALA A 708 20.47 17.91 23.30
N ALA A 709 20.37 17.08 22.23
CA ALA A 709 19.72 17.49 20.97
C ALA A 709 18.23 17.81 21.19
N ALA A 710 17.51 16.97 21.92
CA ALA A 710 16.09 17.16 22.24
C ALA A 710 15.86 18.46 23.03
N ALA A 711 16.71 18.77 24.05
CA ALA A 711 16.62 20.00 24.82
C ALA A 711 16.74 21.26 23.95
N PHE A 712 17.68 21.27 23.00
CA PHE A 712 17.83 22.37 22.05
C PHE A 712 16.68 22.39 21.04
N TYR A 713 16.38 21.28 20.41
CA TYR A 713 15.37 21.16 19.38
C TYR A 713 13.98 21.59 19.88
N MET A 714 13.57 21.09 21.03
CA MET A 714 12.28 21.44 21.65
C MET A 714 12.24 22.90 22.18
N THR A 715 13.38 23.58 22.31
CA THR A 715 13.43 25.00 22.68
C THR A 715 13.25 25.91 21.45
N ILE A 716 13.58 25.47 20.26
CA ILE A 716 13.39 26.25 19.03
C ILE A 716 11.89 26.56 18.84
N PRO A 717 11.47 27.82 18.61
CA PRO A 717 10.07 28.17 18.31
C PRO A 717 9.51 27.51 17.03
N GLY A 718 8.18 27.44 16.93
CA GLY A 718 7.46 26.86 15.80
C GLY A 718 7.14 25.37 15.98
N PRO A 719 6.39 24.76 15.03
CA PRO A 719 5.95 23.38 15.11
C PRO A 719 7.13 22.39 15.12
N LYS A 720 6.94 21.27 15.78
CA LYS A 720 7.94 20.20 15.93
C LYS A 720 7.36 18.89 15.44
N MET A 721 8.20 18.08 14.78
CA MET A 721 7.85 16.72 14.38
C MET A 721 8.80 15.72 15.00
N ILE A 722 8.27 14.63 15.52
CA ILE A 722 8.98 13.48 16.05
C ILE A 722 8.61 12.27 15.20
N TRP A 723 9.61 11.60 14.65
CA TRP A 723 9.42 10.31 13.99
C TRP A 723 9.27 9.19 15.03
N GLU A 724 8.34 8.27 14.83
CA GLU A 724 8.00 7.19 15.77
C GLU A 724 9.20 6.55 16.46
N PHE A 725 9.11 6.39 17.80
CA PHE A 725 10.16 5.88 18.69
C PHE A 725 11.46 6.74 18.75
N GLY A 726 11.53 7.90 18.07
CA GLY A 726 12.68 8.80 18.15
C GLY A 726 12.92 9.29 19.58
N GLU A 727 11.84 9.52 20.34
CA GLU A 727 11.86 9.90 21.74
C GLU A 727 12.38 8.78 22.67
N LEU A 728 12.46 7.55 22.17
CA LEU A 728 13.04 6.40 22.85
C LEU A 728 14.45 6.05 22.33
N GLY A 729 14.98 6.86 21.40
CA GLY A 729 16.28 6.64 20.78
C GLY A 729 16.29 5.38 19.92
N TYR A 730 15.43 5.34 18.91
CA TYR A 730 15.34 4.21 17.97
C TYR A 730 16.64 3.99 17.24
N ASP A 731 17.24 2.79 17.36
CA ASP A 731 18.61 2.48 16.91
C ASP A 731 18.74 1.54 15.72
N TYR A 732 17.64 1.24 15.04
CA TYR A 732 17.67 0.54 13.76
C TYR A 732 17.83 1.54 12.62
N SER A 733 18.63 1.17 11.61
CA SER A 733 18.76 1.96 10.38
C SER A 733 17.46 1.97 9.58
N ARG A 734 17.22 3.06 8.86
CA ARG A 734 16.17 3.09 7.83
C ARG A 734 16.37 2.02 6.75
N CYS A 735 17.59 1.56 6.53
CA CYS A 735 17.96 0.52 5.56
C CYS A 735 17.94 -0.90 6.16
N TYR A 736 17.35 -1.08 7.35
CA TYR A 736 17.21 -2.39 8.00
C TYR A 736 16.35 -3.32 7.16
N LEU A 737 16.81 -4.58 6.99
CA LEU A 737 16.09 -5.64 6.29
C LEU A 737 15.41 -6.57 7.30
N SER A 738 14.10 -6.75 7.16
CA SER A 738 13.32 -7.66 8.01
C SER A 738 13.68 -9.13 7.81
N THR A 739 14.24 -9.49 6.66
CA THR A 739 14.54 -10.88 6.27
C THR A 739 15.76 -11.48 6.98
N ASN A 740 16.76 -10.67 7.32
CA ASN A 740 18.02 -11.15 7.93
C ASN A 740 18.52 -10.32 9.10
N GLY A 741 17.84 -9.21 9.46
CA GLY A 741 18.23 -8.34 10.56
C GLY A 741 19.47 -7.45 10.27
N GLU A 742 19.92 -7.41 9.03
CA GLU A 742 21.08 -6.63 8.58
C GLU A 742 20.62 -5.36 7.82
N ASN A 743 21.53 -4.40 7.67
CA ASN A 743 21.28 -3.25 6.83
C ASN A 743 21.55 -3.62 5.37
N GLY A 744 20.51 -3.51 4.53
CA GLY A 744 20.61 -3.61 3.08
C GLY A 744 21.16 -2.34 2.44
N ASP A 745 21.10 -2.27 1.14
CA ASP A 745 21.16 -0.98 0.46
C ASP A 745 19.89 -0.16 0.80
N CYS A 746 19.97 1.16 0.72
CA CYS A 746 18.82 2.00 1.07
C CYS A 746 17.68 1.98 0.01
N ASN A 747 17.78 1.16 -1.03
CA ASN A 747 16.68 0.88 -1.96
C ASN A 747 15.59 0.01 -1.30
N THR A 748 15.91 -0.66 -0.20
CA THR A 748 14.97 -1.47 0.61
C THR A 748 14.48 -0.73 1.86
N LYS A 749 14.58 0.60 1.88
CA LYS A 749 14.15 1.43 3.03
C LYS A 749 12.68 1.22 3.42
N THR A 750 11.84 0.77 2.49
CA THR A 750 10.41 0.50 2.72
C THR A 750 10.11 -0.83 3.43
N ASP A 751 11.12 -1.68 3.67
CA ASP A 751 10.94 -2.92 4.44
C ASP A 751 10.39 -2.63 5.85
N PRO A 752 9.59 -3.54 6.43
CA PRO A 752 9.09 -3.40 7.81
C PRO A 752 10.21 -3.25 8.83
N LYS A 753 10.02 -2.34 9.78
CA LYS A 753 10.98 -2.05 10.85
C LYS A 753 10.54 -2.71 12.16
N PRO A 754 11.49 -3.09 13.05
CA PRO A 754 11.15 -3.65 14.36
C PRO A 754 10.35 -2.68 15.22
N ILE A 755 9.23 -3.14 15.76
CA ILE A 755 8.40 -2.39 16.68
C ILE A 755 9.01 -2.49 18.09
N ARG A 756 9.33 -1.36 18.72
CA ARG A 756 10.19 -1.34 19.90
C ARG A 756 9.54 -0.74 21.16
N TRP A 757 8.32 -1.15 21.47
CA TRP A 757 7.67 -0.81 22.76
C TRP A 757 8.42 -1.32 23.99
N ASP A 758 9.27 -2.35 23.83
CA ASP A 758 10.16 -2.86 24.88
C ASP A 758 11.20 -1.82 25.36
N TYR A 759 11.49 -0.78 24.59
CA TYR A 759 12.37 0.33 24.98
C TYR A 759 11.88 1.05 26.23
N LEU A 760 10.57 1.07 26.49
CA LEU A 760 10.00 1.59 27.72
C LEU A 760 10.40 0.82 29.00
N GLN A 761 11.08 -0.32 28.88
CA GLN A 761 11.62 -1.09 30.01
C GLN A 761 13.10 -0.76 30.30
N GLN A 762 13.74 0.09 29.47
CA GLN A 762 15.14 0.45 29.56
C GLN A 762 15.27 1.87 30.14
N SER A 763 15.76 1.97 31.40
CA SER A 763 15.76 3.21 32.16
C SER A 763 16.40 4.41 31.45
N HIS A 764 17.49 4.20 30.71
CA HIS A 764 18.13 5.29 29.96
C HIS A 764 17.31 5.79 28.79
N ARG A 765 16.50 4.91 28.18
CA ARG A 765 15.59 5.30 27.09
C ARG A 765 14.34 5.99 27.62
N VAL A 766 13.86 5.52 28.76
CA VAL A 766 12.77 6.20 29.50
C VAL A 766 13.22 7.60 29.90
N HIS A 767 14.47 7.77 30.35
CA HIS A 767 15.00 9.09 30.66
C HIS A 767 15.01 10.03 29.46
N LEU A 768 15.41 9.55 28.27
CA LEU A 768 15.31 10.33 27.03
C LEU A 768 13.85 10.71 26.72
N HIS A 769 12.91 9.73 26.82
CA HIS A 769 11.47 9.99 26.65
C HIS A 769 10.99 11.08 27.63
N ASP A 770 11.44 11.03 28.89
CA ASP A 770 11.05 12.00 29.90
C ASP A 770 11.57 13.41 29.59
N ILE A 771 12.78 13.52 28.97
CA ILE A 771 13.27 14.82 28.49
C ILE A 771 12.38 15.36 27.36
N PHE A 772 12.00 14.53 26.37
CA PHE A 772 11.05 14.93 25.33
C PHE A 772 9.72 15.37 25.94
N SER A 773 9.16 14.53 26.81
CA SER A 773 7.88 14.81 27.46
C SER A 773 7.93 16.10 28.28
N GLY A 774 8.96 16.29 29.12
CA GLY A 774 9.11 17.50 29.92
C GLY A 774 9.19 18.77 29.07
N MET A 775 9.97 18.74 28.00
CA MET A 775 10.08 19.89 27.08
C MET A 775 8.77 20.17 26.33
N LEU A 776 8.05 19.12 25.88
CA LEU A 776 6.75 19.27 25.23
C LEU A 776 5.67 19.78 26.20
N GLN A 777 5.64 19.29 27.43
CA GLN A 777 4.74 19.81 28.47
C GLN A 777 5.04 21.27 28.81
N LEU A 778 6.33 21.65 28.85
CA LEU A 778 6.71 23.06 29.03
C LEU A 778 6.13 23.94 27.92
N ARG A 779 6.21 23.51 26.68
CA ARG A 779 5.65 24.21 25.51
C ARG A 779 4.11 24.27 25.58
N ASN A 780 3.46 23.16 25.90
CA ASN A 780 1.98 23.13 26.06
C ASN A 780 1.50 24.11 27.15
N ASN A 781 2.28 24.27 28.22
CA ASN A 781 1.95 25.18 29.31
C ASN A 781 2.32 26.66 29.04
N TYR A 782 3.29 26.89 28.12
CA TYR A 782 3.79 28.22 27.76
C TYR A 782 3.87 28.38 26.24
N PRO A 783 2.71 28.43 25.54
CA PRO A 783 2.69 28.44 24.07
C PRO A 783 3.30 29.71 23.46
N GLY A 784 3.56 30.77 24.26
CA GLY A 784 4.35 31.92 23.86
C GLY A 784 5.76 31.58 23.43
N LEU A 785 6.32 30.46 23.87
CA LEU A 785 7.62 29.96 23.40
C LEU A 785 7.57 29.57 21.92
N ASP A 786 6.46 29.01 21.46
CA ASP A 786 6.30 28.53 20.09
C ASP A 786 6.22 29.66 19.07
N THR A 787 5.67 30.80 19.49
CA THR A 787 5.43 31.95 18.62
C THR A 787 6.49 33.04 18.77
N SER A 788 7.51 32.84 19.62
CA SER A 788 8.52 33.86 19.88
C SER A 788 9.46 34.05 18.69
N SER A 789 9.66 35.30 18.30
CA SER A 789 10.74 35.72 17.38
C SER A 789 11.95 36.26 18.11
N SER A 790 11.89 36.41 19.46
CA SER A 790 13.03 36.87 20.28
C SER A 790 13.95 35.71 20.62
N ILE A 791 14.83 35.39 19.66
CA ILE A 791 15.75 34.23 19.71
C ILE A 791 17.17 34.74 19.62
N ILE A 792 18.02 34.32 20.55
CA ILE A 792 19.47 34.54 20.52
C ILE A 792 20.12 33.15 20.50
N TYR A 793 21.05 32.91 19.62
CA TYR A 793 21.69 31.61 19.52
C TYR A 793 23.18 31.69 19.12
N SER A 794 23.93 30.68 19.55
CA SER A 794 25.27 30.36 19.09
C SER A 794 25.33 28.84 18.94
N LEU A 795 25.10 28.34 17.71
CA LEU A 795 24.89 26.90 17.44
C LEU A 795 26.05 26.27 16.64
N SER A 796 27.07 27.03 16.26
CA SER A 796 28.31 26.52 15.71
C SER A 796 29.27 26.06 16.84
N GLY A 797 30.25 25.20 16.51
CA GLY A 797 31.28 24.74 17.44
C GLY A 797 30.81 23.83 18.57
N ALA A 798 31.68 23.63 19.56
CA ALA A 798 31.53 22.69 20.66
C ALA A 798 30.48 23.12 21.68
N PHE A 799 30.64 24.31 22.21
CA PHE A 799 29.72 24.89 23.17
C PHE A 799 28.60 25.64 22.45
N LYS A 800 27.40 25.15 22.62
CA LYS A 800 26.23 25.74 21.98
C LYS A 800 25.31 26.40 23.02
N SER A 801 24.62 27.48 22.59
CA SER A 801 23.59 28.13 23.41
C SER A 801 22.42 28.58 22.57
N LEU A 802 21.22 28.54 23.17
CA LEU A 802 19.97 28.99 22.57
C LEU A 802 19.12 29.66 23.65
N GLN A 803 18.69 30.87 23.42
CA GLN A 803 17.85 31.65 24.31
C GLN A 803 16.58 32.04 23.57
N VAL A 804 15.43 31.76 24.16
CA VAL A 804 14.10 32.16 23.67
C VAL A 804 13.40 32.97 24.75
N ASN A 805 12.91 34.14 24.37
CA ASN A 805 12.21 35.04 25.28
C ASN A 805 10.75 35.17 24.85
N SER A 806 9.85 34.77 25.71
CA SER A 806 8.40 35.01 25.52
C SER A 806 7.85 35.85 26.66
N PRO A 807 6.66 36.44 26.51
CA PRO A 807 6.04 37.24 27.57
C PRO A 807 5.89 36.48 28.89
N ASP A 808 5.66 35.18 28.82
CA ASP A 808 5.34 34.37 30.01
C ASP A 808 6.54 33.63 30.58
N LEU A 809 7.54 33.30 29.74
CA LEU A 809 8.68 32.49 30.14
C LEU A 809 9.91 32.81 29.29
N SER A 810 11.06 32.96 29.93
CA SER A 810 12.36 33.00 29.25
C SER A 810 13.11 31.67 29.50
N ILE A 811 13.62 31.09 28.45
CA ILE A 811 14.37 29.82 28.46
C ILE A 811 15.77 30.04 27.88
N THR A 812 16.76 29.47 28.53
CA THR A 812 18.17 29.45 28.09
C THR A 812 18.69 28.02 28.13
N VAL A 813 19.02 27.45 26.97
CA VAL A 813 19.62 26.12 26.85
C VAL A 813 21.11 26.27 26.50
N ILE A 814 21.93 25.51 27.18
CA ILE A 814 23.38 25.40 26.92
C ILE A 814 23.77 23.92 26.84
N GLY A 815 24.74 23.61 25.98
CA GLY A 815 25.21 22.22 25.83
C GLY A 815 26.59 22.13 25.19
N ASN A 816 27.30 21.08 25.54
CA ASN A 816 28.59 20.73 24.95
C ASN A 816 28.42 19.53 23.99
N PHE A 817 28.58 19.79 22.71
CA PHE A 817 28.52 18.82 21.63
C PHE A 817 29.88 18.27 21.19
N ASP A 818 30.97 18.61 21.89
CA ASP A 818 32.27 17.96 21.74
C ASP A 818 32.37 16.68 22.60
N VAL A 819 33.42 15.90 22.39
CA VAL A 819 33.84 14.74 23.19
C VAL A 819 34.85 15.10 24.26
N SER A 820 35.16 16.36 24.43
CA SER A 820 36.02 16.98 25.43
C SER A 820 35.28 18.10 26.19
N THR A 821 35.84 18.57 27.31
CA THR A 821 35.28 19.72 28.03
C THR A 821 35.32 20.98 27.16
N ALA A 822 34.23 21.73 27.13
CA ALA A 822 34.13 23.00 26.40
C ALA A 822 33.62 24.11 27.29
N SER A 823 34.12 25.33 27.04
CA SER A 823 33.72 26.54 27.77
C SER A 823 33.16 27.58 26.78
N GLY A 824 32.15 28.30 27.24
CA GLY A 824 31.51 29.34 26.48
C GLY A 824 30.89 30.44 27.34
N ASN A 825 30.67 31.59 26.73
CA ASN A 825 29.91 32.67 27.34
C ASN A 825 28.47 32.67 26.87
N VAL A 826 27.55 32.81 27.81
CA VAL A 826 26.11 32.81 27.54
C VAL A 826 25.51 34.15 27.91
N VAL A 827 24.72 34.74 27.06
CA VAL A 827 23.98 35.95 27.34
C VAL A 827 22.58 35.57 27.83
N PHE A 828 22.30 35.79 29.11
CA PHE A 828 20.95 35.63 29.64
C PHE A 828 20.08 36.85 29.33
N GLN A 829 18.78 36.63 29.17
CA GLN A 829 17.83 37.69 28.79
C GLN A 829 17.68 38.77 29.88
N ASN A 830 17.90 38.41 31.17
CA ASN A 830 17.86 39.35 32.33
C ASN A 830 18.71 38.81 33.48
N ALA A 831 19.13 39.74 34.35
CA ALA A 831 19.73 39.41 35.64
C ALA A 831 18.66 38.82 36.58
N GLY A 832 19.12 38.03 37.58
CA GLY A 832 18.24 37.39 38.53
C GLY A 832 18.53 35.89 38.71
N ASN A 833 17.63 35.20 39.38
CA ASN A 833 17.78 33.75 39.56
C ASN A 833 17.19 33.02 38.37
N TRP A 834 17.98 32.05 37.91
CA TRP A 834 17.63 31.12 36.85
C TRP A 834 17.68 29.69 37.40
N TYR A 835 16.67 28.89 37.05
CA TYR A 835 16.46 27.56 37.62
C TYR A 835 16.63 26.49 36.55
N ASN A 836 17.48 25.51 36.82
CA ASN A 836 17.61 24.37 35.92
C ASN A 836 16.30 23.53 35.94
N TYR A 837 15.70 23.38 34.83
CA TYR A 837 14.38 22.75 34.69
C TYR A 837 14.37 21.28 35.12
N PHE A 838 15.44 20.56 34.84
CA PHE A 838 15.52 19.10 35.13
C PHE A 838 16.13 18.78 36.49
N THR A 839 16.99 19.62 37.03
CA THR A 839 17.65 19.34 38.35
C THR A 839 17.11 20.19 39.49
N GLY A 840 16.38 21.25 39.21
CA GLY A 840 15.91 22.19 40.19
C GLY A 840 16.99 23.13 40.78
N ASP A 841 18.26 22.93 40.41
CA ASP A 841 19.36 23.79 40.80
C ASP A 841 19.17 25.21 40.28
N SER A 842 19.69 26.21 41.02
CA SER A 842 19.58 27.59 40.57
C SER A 842 20.93 28.27 40.49
N ILE A 843 21.03 29.24 39.59
CA ILE A 843 22.15 30.14 39.48
C ILE A 843 21.66 31.58 39.59
N THR A 844 22.48 32.46 40.18
CA THR A 844 22.20 33.91 40.15
C THR A 844 23.04 34.58 39.06
N VAL A 845 22.37 35.10 38.07
CA VAL A 845 22.95 35.88 36.98
C VAL A 845 23.03 37.34 37.42
N THR A 846 24.22 37.85 37.63
CA THR A 846 24.46 39.24 38.06
C THR A 846 24.70 40.16 36.86
N ASN A 847 25.31 39.65 35.80
CA ASN A 847 25.49 40.29 34.51
C ASN A 847 24.77 39.48 33.44
N ALA A 848 24.32 40.14 32.37
CA ALA A 848 23.70 39.43 31.26
C ALA A 848 24.63 38.32 30.67
N GLN A 849 25.97 38.46 30.79
CA GLN A 849 26.91 37.48 30.28
C GLN A 849 27.47 36.63 31.44
N GLN A 850 27.38 35.32 31.30
CA GLN A 850 27.85 34.33 32.26
C GLN A 850 28.73 33.30 31.53
N GLN A 851 29.90 32.96 32.12
CA GLN A 851 30.76 31.91 31.61
C GLN A 851 30.37 30.54 32.19
N PHE A 852 30.32 29.51 31.33
CA PHE A 852 30.11 28.12 31.69
C PHE A 852 31.23 27.24 31.15
N THR A 853 31.53 26.20 31.93
CA THR A 853 32.36 25.06 31.49
C THR A 853 31.53 23.79 31.63
N LEU A 854 31.35 23.04 30.56
CA LEU A 854 30.54 21.83 30.50
C LEU A 854 31.40 20.64 30.10
N ASN A 855 31.19 19.51 30.75
CA ASN A 855 31.77 18.24 30.32
C ASN A 855 31.22 17.77 28.99
N ALA A 856 31.86 16.81 28.34
CA ALA A 856 31.40 16.22 27.12
C ALA A 856 29.97 15.68 27.29
N GLY A 857 29.08 16.07 26.38
CA GLY A 857 27.66 15.64 26.38
C GLY A 857 26.79 16.26 27.49
N GLU A 858 27.35 17.18 28.30
CA GLU A 858 26.57 17.88 29.31
C GLU A 858 25.72 18.99 28.69
N TYR A 859 24.47 19.09 29.17
CA TYR A 859 23.54 20.15 28.78
C TYR A 859 22.76 20.64 30.00
N ARG A 860 22.22 21.86 29.95
CA ARG A 860 21.38 22.44 30.99
C ARG A 860 20.28 23.29 30.33
N VAL A 861 19.09 23.25 30.93
CA VAL A 861 17.93 24.05 30.55
C VAL A 861 17.56 24.97 31.70
N TYR A 862 17.79 26.29 31.55
CA TYR A 862 17.50 27.26 32.57
C TYR A 862 16.25 28.05 32.24
N LEU A 863 15.39 28.24 33.26
CA LEU A 863 14.16 29.03 33.18
C LEU A 863 14.26 30.22 34.14
N ASN A 864 13.72 31.38 33.76
CA ASN A 864 13.64 32.58 34.63
C ASN A 864 12.57 32.44 35.71
N LYS A 865 11.80 31.37 35.75
CA LYS A 865 10.78 31.02 36.74
C LYS A 865 11.15 29.69 37.41
N LYS A 866 10.81 29.59 38.69
CA LYS A 866 10.95 28.34 39.41
C LYS A 866 9.83 27.38 39.01
N ILE A 867 10.04 26.65 37.94
CA ILE A 867 9.16 25.59 37.45
C ILE A 867 9.96 24.30 37.59
N PHE A 868 9.40 23.32 38.28
CA PHE A 868 10.00 22.00 38.39
C PHE A 868 9.18 21.05 37.51
N ASP A 869 9.88 20.32 36.68
CA ASP A 869 9.33 19.09 36.17
C ASP A 869 9.36 18.04 37.29
N SER A 870 8.23 17.34 37.46
CA SER A 870 8.12 16.20 38.39
C SER A 870 8.97 14.99 37.99
N LEU A 871 9.79 15.10 36.93
CA LEU A 871 10.79 14.09 36.54
C LEU A 871 11.82 13.79 37.65
N ASN A 872 12.00 14.67 38.63
CA ASN A 872 12.96 14.48 39.73
C ASN A 872 12.36 13.90 41.04
N SER A 873 11.08 13.64 41.12
CA SER A 873 10.62 12.65 42.09
C SER A 873 11.04 11.28 41.54
N PRO A 874 11.77 10.43 42.34
CA PRO A 874 11.76 9.01 42.01
C PRO A 874 10.29 8.67 41.89
N SER A 875 9.87 8.39 40.70
CA SER A 875 8.48 8.15 40.42
C SER A 875 8.02 7.03 41.36
N ASP A 876 7.39 7.42 42.42
CA ASP A 876 6.11 6.84 42.65
C ASP A 876 5.36 7.11 41.38
N THR A 877 5.47 6.22 40.42
CA THR A 877 4.43 5.98 39.46
C THR A 877 3.23 5.58 40.29
N ALA A 878 2.60 6.55 40.92
CA ALA A 878 1.20 6.51 41.24
C ALA A 878 0.53 6.40 39.85
N ILE A 879 0.57 5.21 39.30
CA ILE A 879 -0.40 4.73 38.36
C ILE A 879 -1.69 5.18 39.00
N THR A 880 -2.35 6.15 38.40
CA THR A 880 -3.74 6.51 38.75
C THR A 880 -4.43 5.17 39.00
N PRO A 881 -4.99 4.90 40.14
CA PRO A 881 -5.52 3.56 40.45
C PRO A 881 -6.52 3.29 39.36
N VAL A 882 -6.22 2.32 38.52
CA VAL A 882 -7.18 1.83 37.53
C VAL A 882 -8.23 1.16 38.41
N ASN A 883 -9.41 1.76 38.45
CA ASN A 883 -10.50 1.30 39.32
C ASN A 883 -11.10 -0.06 38.85
N HIS A 884 -10.41 -0.78 37.97
CA HIS A 884 -10.84 -2.07 37.46
C HIS A 884 -9.69 -3.08 37.37
N LEU A 885 -10.05 -4.35 37.42
CA LEU A 885 -9.14 -5.48 37.26
C LEU A 885 -8.69 -5.52 35.79
N ALA A 886 -7.37 -5.58 35.54
CA ALA A 886 -6.82 -5.65 34.19
C ALA A 886 -5.94 -6.89 34.00
N LEU A 887 -5.95 -7.49 32.83
CA LEU A 887 -5.16 -8.65 32.44
C LEU A 887 -4.70 -8.50 30.99
N ASN A 888 -3.42 -8.78 30.75
CA ASN A 888 -2.82 -8.77 29.42
C ASN A 888 -1.76 -9.86 29.29
N ILE A 889 -1.52 -10.36 28.06
CA ILE A 889 -0.47 -11.35 27.76
C ILE A 889 0.33 -10.83 26.57
N PHE A 890 1.65 -10.75 26.75
CA PHE A 890 2.52 -10.22 25.71
C PHE A 890 3.89 -10.94 25.70
N PRO A 891 4.49 -11.10 24.50
CA PRO A 891 3.87 -10.96 23.21
C PRO A 891 2.73 -11.96 22.99
N ASN A 892 1.78 -11.57 22.13
CA ASN A 892 0.69 -12.42 21.68
C ASN A 892 0.69 -12.33 20.12
N PRO A 893 0.85 -13.41 19.36
CA PRO A 893 0.85 -14.84 19.78
C PRO A 893 1.98 -15.25 20.73
N VAL A 894 1.66 -16.22 21.57
CA VAL A 894 2.66 -16.87 22.42
C VAL A 894 3.46 -17.86 21.59
N ILE A 895 4.73 -17.52 21.33
CA ILE A 895 5.70 -18.34 20.60
C ILE A 895 6.72 -18.84 21.61
N SER A 896 6.61 -20.05 22.10
CA SER A 896 7.54 -20.71 23.04
C SER A 896 8.11 -19.82 24.18
N GLY A 897 7.60 -19.97 25.40
CA GLY A 897 8.27 -19.62 26.69
C GLY A 897 8.63 -18.16 27.00
N GLY A 898 8.68 -17.28 26.04
CA GLY A 898 9.12 -15.89 26.18
C GLY A 898 8.01 -14.87 26.51
N SER A 899 6.74 -15.28 26.51
CA SER A 899 5.62 -14.40 26.81
C SER A 899 5.40 -14.24 28.31
N SER A 900 4.82 -13.10 28.71
CA SER A 900 4.49 -12.79 30.10
C SER A 900 3.00 -12.48 30.26
N VAL A 901 2.46 -12.84 31.39
CA VAL A 901 1.13 -12.43 31.86
C VAL A 901 1.32 -11.22 32.76
N ARG A 902 0.70 -10.10 32.41
CA ARG A 902 0.67 -8.90 33.24
C ARG A 902 -0.76 -8.67 33.70
N TYR A 903 -0.92 -8.47 35.01
CA TYR A 903 -2.22 -8.13 35.57
C TYR A 903 -2.11 -7.05 36.62
N GLN A 904 -3.22 -6.32 36.81
CA GLN A 904 -3.33 -5.25 37.78
C GLN A 904 -4.51 -5.49 38.70
N LEU A 905 -4.24 -5.34 40.00
CA LEU A 905 -5.24 -5.47 41.05
C LEU A 905 -5.62 -4.07 41.55
N PRO A 906 -6.92 -3.67 41.45
CA PRO A 906 -7.39 -2.37 41.94
C PRO A 906 -7.48 -2.27 43.47
N SER A 907 -7.47 -3.40 44.16
CA SER A 907 -7.50 -3.51 45.61
C SER A 907 -6.79 -4.78 46.07
N GLN A 908 -6.41 -4.83 47.31
CA GLN A 908 -5.93 -6.07 47.94
C GLN A 908 -7.00 -7.15 47.89
N GLY A 909 -6.65 -8.37 47.39
CA GLY A 909 -7.59 -9.46 47.34
C GLY A 909 -7.00 -10.82 47.03
N ARG A 910 -7.78 -11.88 47.26
CA ARG A 910 -7.36 -13.23 46.89
C ARG A 910 -7.45 -13.38 45.37
N THR A 911 -6.31 -13.72 44.78
CA THR A 911 -6.11 -13.66 43.35
C THR A 911 -5.95 -15.05 42.74
N PHE A 912 -6.73 -15.33 41.68
CA PHE A 912 -6.68 -16.56 40.91
C PHE A 912 -6.40 -16.24 39.44
N LEU A 913 -5.55 -17.04 38.81
CA LEU A 913 -5.33 -17.03 37.39
C LEU A 913 -5.73 -18.39 36.79
N SER A 914 -6.64 -18.42 35.85
CA SER A 914 -7.19 -19.64 35.24
C SER A 914 -7.04 -19.63 33.74
N LEU A 915 -6.69 -20.77 33.16
CA LEU A 915 -6.57 -20.97 31.71
C LEU A 915 -7.70 -21.87 31.20
N TYR A 916 -8.33 -21.49 30.09
CA TYR A 916 -9.38 -22.25 29.44
C TYR A 916 -9.07 -22.42 27.93
N ASN A 917 -9.55 -23.51 27.33
CA ASN A 917 -9.64 -23.60 25.88
C ASN A 917 -10.90 -22.89 25.35
N MET A 918 -11.05 -22.77 24.04
CA MET A 918 -12.19 -22.07 23.42
C MET A 918 -13.53 -22.81 23.60
N GLN A 919 -13.53 -24.07 24.06
CA GLN A 919 -14.74 -24.82 24.42
C GLN A 919 -15.18 -24.52 25.88
N GLY A 920 -14.47 -23.64 26.61
CA GLY A 920 -14.77 -23.29 27.99
C GLY A 920 -14.28 -24.31 29.01
N GLN A 921 -13.52 -25.33 28.58
CA GLN A 921 -12.93 -26.31 29.47
C GLN A 921 -11.75 -25.68 30.20
N LYS A 922 -11.78 -25.70 31.53
CA LYS A 922 -10.69 -25.20 32.34
C LYS A 922 -9.51 -26.16 32.27
N LEU A 923 -8.37 -25.66 31.81
CA LEU A 923 -7.15 -26.42 31.71
C LEU A 923 -6.31 -26.32 32.98
N TYR A 924 -6.43 -25.18 33.70
CA TYR A 924 -5.53 -24.91 34.81
C TYR A 924 -6.04 -23.73 35.67
N THR A 925 -5.69 -23.69 36.95
CA THR A 925 -5.90 -22.56 37.88
C THR A 925 -4.75 -22.46 38.87
N VAL A 926 -4.24 -21.26 39.11
CA VAL A 926 -3.35 -20.92 40.22
C VAL A 926 -4.04 -20.03 41.23
N ASP A 927 -3.87 -20.32 42.49
CA ASP A 927 -4.23 -19.45 43.61
C ASP A 927 -2.98 -18.77 44.14
N TYR A 928 -2.86 -17.48 43.95
CA TYR A 928 -1.75 -16.67 44.46
C TYR A 928 -1.98 -16.17 45.88
N GLY A 929 -3.05 -16.58 46.54
CA GLY A 929 -3.42 -16.09 47.83
C GLY A 929 -3.86 -14.64 47.86
N VAL A 930 -3.74 -13.99 49.00
CA VAL A 930 -4.08 -12.55 49.10
C VAL A 930 -2.91 -11.73 48.65
N GLN A 931 -3.10 -11.01 47.55
CA GLN A 931 -2.11 -10.10 46.98
C GLN A 931 -2.48 -8.64 47.26
N PRO A 932 -1.52 -7.75 47.54
CA PRO A 932 -1.75 -6.31 47.63
C PRO A 932 -2.25 -5.68 46.34
N MET A 933 -2.85 -4.49 46.41
CA MET A 933 -3.09 -3.65 45.25
C MET A 933 -1.76 -3.41 44.52
N GLY A 934 -1.77 -3.55 43.17
CA GLY A 934 -0.56 -3.35 42.38
C GLY A 934 -0.58 -4.02 41.01
N THR A 935 0.52 -3.83 40.26
CA THR A 935 0.73 -4.47 38.96
C THR A 935 1.72 -5.64 39.15
N TYR A 936 1.39 -6.76 38.57
CA TYR A 936 2.16 -8.01 38.61
C TYR A 936 2.50 -8.44 37.19
N THR A 937 3.74 -8.89 36.99
CA THR A 937 4.18 -9.48 35.71
C THR A 937 4.78 -10.84 35.99
N LEU A 938 4.26 -11.86 35.33
CA LEU A 938 4.69 -13.25 35.50
C LEU A 938 5.11 -13.80 34.13
N PRO A 939 6.35 -14.26 33.94
CA PRO A 939 6.70 -15.03 32.77
C PRO A 939 5.77 -16.25 32.62
N MET A 940 5.27 -16.52 31.44
CA MET A 940 4.40 -17.70 31.19
C MET A 940 5.12 -19.02 31.49
N SER A 941 6.45 -19.04 31.44
CA SER A 941 7.27 -20.19 31.86
C SER A 941 7.21 -20.49 33.38
N GLN A 942 6.76 -19.53 34.20
CA GLN A 942 6.58 -19.70 35.65
C GLN A 942 5.16 -20.16 36.01
N LEU A 943 4.25 -20.19 35.06
CA LEU A 943 2.92 -20.78 35.31
C LEU A 943 3.08 -22.29 35.37
N PRO A 944 2.39 -22.98 36.32
CA PRO A 944 2.48 -24.43 36.44
C PRO A 944 1.70 -25.15 35.30
N VAL A 945 1.65 -24.57 34.14
CA VAL A 945 1.14 -25.18 32.90
C VAL A 945 2.27 -25.25 31.88
N ASN A 946 2.45 -26.40 31.28
CA ASN A 946 3.40 -26.52 30.19
C ASN A 946 2.81 -25.89 28.94
N ILE A 947 3.06 -24.59 28.73
CA ILE A 947 2.62 -23.83 27.57
C ILE A 947 3.09 -24.51 26.27
N SER A 948 4.29 -25.13 26.30
CA SER A 948 4.82 -25.89 25.17
C SER A 948 4.03 -27.19 24.87
N ALA A 949 3.10 -27.57 25.71
CA ALA A 949 2.20 -28.72 25.45
C ALA A 949 0.85 -28.30 24.88
N LEU A 950 0.54 -27.00 24.84
CA LEU A 950 -0.72 -26.52 24.25
C LEU A 950 -0.64 -26.62 22.72
N SER A 951 -1.74 -26.99 22.09
CA SER A 951 -1.88 -27.00 20.62
C SER A 951 -1.91 -25.56 20.08
N ASN A 952 -1.52 -25.37 18.81
CA ASN A 952 -1.77 -24.10 18.13
C ASN A 952 -3.26 -23.76 18.17
N GLY A 953 -3.59 -22.53 18.55
CA GLY A 953 -4.99 -22.09 18.68
C GLY A 953 -5.18 -21.00 19.74
N ALA A 954 -6.44 -20.55 19.87
CA ALA A 954 -6.83 -19.55 20.84
C ALA A 954 -7.13 -20.16 22.21
N TYR A 955 -6.78 -19.41 23.24
CA TYR A 955 -7.02 -19.75 24.65
C TYR A 955 -7.49 -18.52 25.42
N ILE A 956 -8.19 -18.73 26.54
CA ILE A 956 -8.68 -17.67 27.39
C ILE A 956 -7.95 -17.75 28.73
N MET A 957 -7.30 -16.66 29.15
CA MET A 957 -6.80 -16.49 30.50
C MET A 957 -7.80 -15.66 31.30
N GLU A 958 -8.22 -16.13 32.43
CA GLU A 958 -9.10 -15.41 33.36
C GLU A 958 -8.32 -15.02 34.62
N LEU A 959 -8.40 -13.75 34.99
CA LEU A 959 -7.98 -13.23 36.26
C LEU A 959 -9.19 -12.98 37.14
N ARG A 960 -9.14 -13.49 38.38
CA ARG A 960 -10.14 -13.21 39.41
C ARG A 960 -9.45 -12.67 40.66
N CYS A 961 -9.97 -11.55 41.18
CA CYS A 961 -9.58 -11.01 42.45
C CYS A 961 -10.83 -10.66 43.26
N ASN A 962 -11.03 -11.33 44.41
CA ASN A 962 -12.28 -11.27 45.17
C ASN A 962 -13.49 -11.58 44.27
N ASP A 963 -14.48 -10.67 44.16
CA ASP A 963 -15.67 -10.82 43.36
C ASP A 963 -15.52 -10.26 41.92
N GLN A 964 -14.40 -9.62 41.64
CA GLN A 964 -14.09 -9.09 40.30
C GLN A 964 -13.41 -10.14 39.42
N ARG A 965 -13.73 -10.14 38.12
CA ARG A 965 -13.07 -10.99 37.14
C ARG A 965 -12.89 -10.25 35.82
N THR A 966 -11.79 -10.56 35.14
CA THR A 966 -11.52 -10.14 33.76
C THR A 966 -10.88 -11.29 32.99
N HIS A 967 -10.92 -11.25 31.68
CA HIS A 967 -10.32 -12.28 30.84
C HIS A 967 -9.58 -11.67 29.66
N PHE A 968 -8.61 -12.43 29.13
CA PHE A 968 -7.83 -12.05 27.96
C PHE A 968 -7.72 -13.27 27.03
N VAL A 969 -8.04 -13.07 25.74
CA VAL A 969 -7.88 -14.11 24.71
C VAL A 969 -6.50 -13.99 24.08
N PHE A 970 -5.76 -15.09 24.01
CA PHE A 970 -4.44 -15.11 23.39
C PHE A 970 -4.27 -16.31 22.46
N LEU A 971 -3.36 -16.18 21.53
CA LEU A 971 -3.02 -17.22 20.56
C LEU A 971 -1.73 -17.94 20.97
N VAL A 972 -1.71 -19.25 20.83
CA VAL A 972 -0.50 -20.08 20.87
C VAL A 972 -0.14 -20.45 19.44
N GLN A 973 1.07 -20.11 19.04
CA GLN A 973 1.61 -20.40 17.69
C GLN A 973 3.01 -21.03 17.84
N ARG A 974 3.25 -22.12 17.13
CA ARG A 974 4.53 -22.85 17.11
C ARG A 974 5.14 -22.84 15.73
#